data_7d313f668b9e71eed60d1fecfd326be3
#
_entry.id   7d313f668b9e71eed60d1fecfd326be3
#
_cell.length_a   1.000
_cell.length_b   1.000
_cell.length_c   1.000
_cell.angle_alpha   90.00
_cell.angle_beta   90.00
_cell.angle_gamma   90.00
#
_symmetry.space_group_name_H-M   'P 1'
#
loop_
_entity.id
_entity.type
_entity.pdbx_description
1 polymer ?
#
loop_
_entity_poly.entity_id
_entity_poly.type
_entity_poly.pdbx_seq_one_letter_code
_entity_poly.pdbx_strand_id
1 'polypeptide(L)'
;METNNNINNQQGGYGNANGSVDGSENRYPGQGAYNQSGQNGNGQGGWSAGGSESRYSGQGAAKRPEIASISVVDVLMYLLGHWPWFVLSVIVFTSAAWLYYATSPRIYHASATVIIKDPSNKTTSAGFDRYDNYINRVNVANEILQFQSKALMREVVQRLNADVNYVVKDGLTTKELYTTSPINVKFIGTLPSARISLEVTPKNRQTAQVVLKDENGDDAKRLTVKMGVPTVLLPGDTIMVSPTSYFNEKSDEPIAVTKLPLTEVTNRYVGSLGITQEKDEGTILRLAVTDASPRRGEDVLNTLIQVYNEGAIADKNRVAVNTANFIAERLEIIEKELGGAEADIESYKRDNQIISIDATAGRYMGESEKYSAEAIQIETELSIASDMKRWLMNPSYSGELIPANTGLTQSVENQIADYNRQLLELEKMQAVGGNNPRVAELKESIASQRQSIVRSIDNAVAGLRVRLRDASASEQRAQSRVTTIPTKEREMLSLERKQKIKESLYLFLLNRREENSLSQAMADNNARVIDEAVGVGPVSPKRNQILLLGLMAGFLLPALILIIKVFLDNKVRTHKDLTRGLTIPYLGSVPLDPEHLKRQRKGLKREQDEKVNEAMKILRTNMAFMRSGTGQMQVVALTSFGESTGKTFVAQNFAESLAETGRRVILIDLDIRKGTLSHSLGHFHTGMTNYLADTQLKLSEIIVPSDEDRNYDFIPAGSTAPNPAELLMSHRLDELITRLKADYDFIVIDSVPVGLVADASITNRVADITLFVVRAGKLDRRQLPDLQQIYDEHRLKNMALVLNGVNVSSHGYGYGYGYGYGYGYGYGYGYEYGYGYGSKKKKKKGLFRRK
;
A
#
# COMPACT_ATOMS: atom_id res chain seq x y z
N MET A 1 70.16 14.55 -0.60
CA MET A 1 70.92 15.14 -1.73
C MET A 1 69.84 15.17 -2.85
N GLU A 2 69.16 16.25 -2.98
CA GLU A 2 69.41 17.41 -3.85
C GLU A 2 69.48 16.96 -5.30
N THR A 3 68.81 17.45 -6.23
CA THR A 3 68.10 18.76 -6.54
C THR A 3 67.22 18.55 -7.75
N ASN A 4 66.06 19.11 -7.76
CA ASN A 4 65.62 20.34 -8.44
C ASN A 4 65.82 20.45 -9.97
N ASN A 5 64.80 20.67 -10.73
CA ASN A 5 64.33 21.85 -11.49
C ASN A 5 63.48 21.40 -12.69
N ASN A 6 62.26 21.79 -12.78
CA ASN A 6 61.59 23.04 -13.19
C ASN A 6 61.88 23.48 -14.63
N ILE A 7 60.84 23.87 -15.31
CA ILE A 7 60.65 24.91 -16.36
C ILE A 7 59.83 24.40 -17.55
N ASN A 8 58.58 24.75 -17.61
CA ASN A 8 57.93 25.88 -18.29
C ASN A 8 57.73 25.78 -19.80
N ASN A 9 56.50 25.88 -20.18
CA ASN A 9 55.88 26.88 -21.06
C ASN A 9 55.61 26.61 -22.56
N GLN A 10 54.40 26.94 -22.86
CA GLN A 10 53.83 27.74 -23.97
C GLN A 10 53.29 26.97 -25.21
N GLN A 11 51.96 27.06 -25.35
CA GLN A 11 51.21 27.98 -26.20
C GLN A 11 51.16 27.71 -27.69
N GLY A 12 49.93 27.78 -28.19
CA GLY A 12 49.53 28.10 -29.58
C GLY A 12 48.72 26.98 -30.21
N GLY A 13 47.54 27.09 -30.68
CA GLY A 13 46.77 28.21 -31.16
C GLY A 13 46.28 27.93 -32.57
N TYR A 14 44.98 28.23 -32.85
CA TYR A 14 44.29 28.32 -34.16
C TYR A 14 43.98 26.99 -34.89
N GLY A 15 42.85 26.79 -35.52
CA GLY A 15 41.73 27.63 -35.84
C GLY A 15 40.82 26.88 -36.83
N ASN A 16 39.59 27.26 -36.77
CA ASN A 16 38.54 27.28 -37.80
C ASN A 16 38.61 26.46 -39.10
N ALA A 17 37.52 25.77 -39.48
CA ALA A 17 36.55 26.26 -40.43
C ALA A 17 35.58 25.17 -40.95
N ASN A 18 34.26 25.44 -40.81
CA ASN A 18 33.20 25.43 -41.81
C ASN A 18 33.01 24.29 -42.83
N GLY A 19 31.71 23.94 -42.93
CA GLY A 19 31.08 23.35 -44.13
C GLY A 19 29.95 22.43 -43.71
N SER A 20 28.78 22.81 -43.49
CA SER A 20 27.51 22.99 -44.20
C SER A 20 27.27 21.95 -45.32
N VAL A 21 26.07 21.39 -45.30
CA VAL A 21 25.02 21.35 -46.29
C VAL A 21 24.22 20.04 -46.24
N ASP A 22 22.92 20.21 -45.98
CA ASP A 22 21.68 19.62 -46.50
C ASP A 22 21.54 18.08 -46.58
N GLY A 23 20.42 17.51 -46.39
CA GLY A 23 19.02 17.87 -46.49
C GLY A 23 18.10 16.66 -46.38
N SER A 24 16.89 16.96 -46.13
CA SER A 24 15.62 16.28 -46.48
C SER A 24 15.17 15.05 -45.63
N GLU A 25 14.14 15.25 -44.87
CA GLU A 25 12.70 14.90 -45.06
C GLU A 25 12.34 13.45 -44.88
N ASN A 26 11.57 13.10 -43.86
CA ASN A 26 10.12 12.81 -43.87
C ASN A 26 9.57 12.30 -42.56
N ARG A 27 8.64 13.07 -41.99
CA ARG A 27 7.24 12.84 -41.55
C ARG A 27 6.85 11.53 -40.83
N TYR A 28 6.46 11.72 -39.56
CA TYR A 28 5.18 11.58 -38.79
C TYR A 28 4.62 10.19 -38.47
N PRO A 29 3.73 10.00 -37.46
CA PRO A 29 3.42 10.76 -36.25
C PRO A 29 3.22 9.89 -34.98
N GLY A 30 3.05 10.55 -33.79
CA GLY A 30 2.12 10.05 -32.79
C GLY A 30 2.49 10.17 -31.34
N GLN A 31 1.79 11.06 -30.66
CA GLN A 31 1.30 11.01 -29.28
C GLN A 31 2.31 10.64 -28.16
N GLY A 32 2.50 11.30 -27.12
CA GLY A 32 1.74 12.20 -26.28
C GLY A 32 2.42 12.16 -24.93
N ALA A 33 2.84 13.26 -24.38
CA ALA A 33 3.45 13.28 -23.05
C ALA A 33 2.96 14.49 -22.26
N TYR A 34 2.49 14.19 -21.07
CA TYR A 34 2.27 15.12 -19.96
C TYR A 34 3.58 15.79 -19.56
N ASN A 35 3.51 17.05 -19.22
CA ASN A 35 4.50 17.65 -18.35
C ASN A 35 3.89 18.67 -17.38
N GLN A 36 4.18 18.43 -16.11
CA GLN A 36 4.08 19.34 -14.97
C GLN A 36 5.19 20.37 -15.02
N SER A 37 4.89 21.49 -14.46
CA SER A 37 5.70 22.38 -13.58
C SER A 37 5.11 23.78 -13.71
N GLY A 38 4.71 24.50 -12.68
CA GLY A 38 5.42 24.75 -11.47
C GLY A 38 5.82 26.21 -11.44
N GLN A 39 5.33 26.91 -10.40
CA GLN A 39 5.90 28.10 -9.78
C GLN A 39 5.44 29.52 -10.17
N ASN A 40 4.77 30.10 -9.17
CA ASN A 40 5.03 31.40 -8.50
C ASN A 40 5.40 32.65 -9.31
N GLY A 41 4.65 33.70 -9.03
CA GLY A 41 5.09 35.06 -9.27
C GLY A 41 4.08 36.12 -8.81
N ASN A 42 4.34 36.67 -7.64
CA ASN A 42 3.78 37.90 -7.11
C ASN A 42 4.05 39.08 -8.06
N GLY A 43 3.08 39.99 -8.16
CA GLY A 43 3.32 41.29 -8.77
C GLY A 43 2.15 42.23 -8.63
N GLN A 44 2.30 43.21 -7.78
CA GLN A 44 1.44 44.36 -7.51
C GLN A 44 1.32 45.31 -8.70
N GLY A 45 0.17 45.97 -8.76
CA GLY A 45 0.14 47.34 -9.06
C GLY A 45 -0.55 47.82 -10.35
N GLY A 46 -1.48 48.73 -10.23
CA GLY A 46 -1.69 49.69 -11.26
C GLY A 46 -3.15 50.06 -11.61
N TRP A 47 -3.64 51.08 -11.09
CA TRP A 47 -4.83 51.88 -11.39
C TRP A 47 -4.97 52.22 -12.87
N SER A 48 -6.20 52.26 -13.41
CA SER A 48 -6.80 53.51 -13.87
C SER A 48 -8.20 53.31 -14.48
N ALA A 49 -8.97 54.34 -14.25
CA ALA A 49 -10.33 54.67 -14.53
C ALA A 49 -10.79 54.62 -15.99
N GLY A 50 -12.12 54.50 -16.11
CA GLY A 50 -12.83 55.24 -17.10
C GLY A 50 -13.90 54.55 -17.93
N GLY A 51 -15.16 54.94 -17.76
CA GLY A 51 -16.06 55.02 -18.89
C GLY A 51 -17.28 54.13 -18.93
N SER A 52 -18.35 54.64 -18.39
CA SER A 52 -19.77 54.47 -18.71
C SER A 52 -20.11 53.82 -20.06
N GLU A 53 -21.06 52.91 -20.07
CA GLU A 53 -22.38 53.15 -20.68
C GLU A 53 -23.31 51.93 -20.49
N SER A 54 -24.52 52.30 -20.16
CA SER A 54 -25.68 51.46 -19.93
C SER A 54 -26.18 50.74 -21.18
N ARG A 55 -26.71 49.53 -21.05
CA ARG A 55 -28.00 49.17 -21.66
C ARG A 55 -28.63 47.95 -20.99
N TYR A 56 -29.85 48.13 -20.58
CA TYR A 56 -30.86 47.16 -20.15
C TYR A 56 -31.01 45.98 -21.08
N SER A 57 -31.07 44.78 -20.52
CA SER A 57 -32.12 43.81 -20.82
C SER A 57 -32.18 42.78 -19.73
N GLY A 58 -33.34 42.70 -19.10
CA GLY A 58 -33.65 41.83 -17.99
C GLY A 58 -33.86 40.41 -18.40
N GLN A 59 -33.55 39.56 -17.46
CA GLN A 59 -34.36 38.39 -17.08
C GLN A 59 -33.74 37.86 -15.80
N GLY A 60 -34.49 37.95 -14.69
CA GLY A 60 -34.09 37.44 -13.38
C GLY A 60 -33.95 35.95 -13.43
N ALA A 61 -32.75 35.47 -13.47
CA ALA A 61 -32.45 34.11 -13.08
C ALA A 61 -32.62 34.02 -11.55
N ALA A 62 -33.70 33.40 -11.11
CA ALA A 62 -33.88 33.05 -9.71
C ALA A 62 -32.63 32.34 -9.18
N LYS A 63 -31.94 32.96 -8.23
CA LYS A 63 -30.84 32.29 -7.49
C LYS A 63 -31.41 31.04 -6.88
N ARG A 64 -30.95 29.90 -7.37
CA ARG A 64 -31.21 28.64 -6.68
C ARG A 64 -30.74 28.78 -5.23
N PRO A 65 -31.58 28.42 -4.25
CA PRO A 65 -31.19 28.49 -2.86
C PRO A 65 -29.94 27.64 -2.64
N GLU A 66 -28.87 28.24 -2.17
CA GLU A 66 -27.66 27.53 -1.74
C GLU A 66 -28.07 26.51 -0.67
N ILE A 67 -27.88 25.24 -1.00
CA ILE A 67 -28.07 24.16 -0.03
C ILE A 67 -27.19 24.48 1.17
N ALA A 68 -27.80 24.61 2.33
CA ALA A 68 -27.16 25.00 3.57
C ALA A 68 -25.90 24.18 3.84
N SER A 69 -24.70 24.77 3.64
CA SER A 69 -23.44 24.13 4.00
C SER A 69 -23.43 23.92 5.51
N ILE A 70 -23.36 22.65 5.90
CA ILE A 70 -23.22 22.26 7.31
C ILE A 70 -21.90 22.85 7.80
N SER A 71 -21.93 23.66 8.86
CA SER A 71 -20.71 24.25 9.42
C SER A 71 -19.83 23.11 9.98
N VAL A 72 -18.54 23.13 9.65
CA VAL A 72 -17.57 22.19 10.20
C VAL A 72 -17.59 22.19 11.74
N VAL A 73 -17.84 23.35 12.33
CA VAL A 73 -17.94 23.51 13.79
C VAL A 73 -19.15 22.76 14.36
N ASP A 74 -20.29 22.77 13.67
CA ASP A 74 -21.51 22.06 14.13
C ASP A 74 -21.29 20.54 14.09
N VAL A 75 -20.59 20.03 13.06
CA VAL A 75 -20.21 18.61 12.98
C VAL A 75 -19.26 18.25 14.12
N LEU A 76 -18.24 19.09 14.36
CA LEU A 76 -17.27 18.84 15.43
C LEU A 76 -17.95 18.79 16.81
N MET A 77 -18.84 19.74 17.10
CA MET A 77 -19.59 19.79 18.36
C MET A 77 -20.55 18.60 18.52
N TYR A 78 -21.13 18.13 17.40
CA TYR A 78 -21.95 16.93 17.40
C TYR A 78 -21.14 15.67 17.72
N LEU A 79 -19.93 15.53 17.13
CA LEU A 79 -19.00 14.45 17.41
C LEU A 79 -18.55 14.48 18.88
N LEU A 80 -18.19 15.65 19.40
CA LEU A 80 -17.82 15.83 20.81
C LEU A 80 -18.96 15.47 21.77
N GLY A 81 -20.21 15.74 21.39
CA GLY A 81 -21.38 15.32 22.17
C GLY A 81 -21.56 13.80 22.29
N HIS A 82 -20.95 13.06 21.39
CA HIS A 82 -21.03 11.58 21.35
C HIS A 82 -19.71 10.91 21.79
N TRP A 83 -18.82 11.59 22.51
CA TRP A 83 -17.53 11.09 22.95
C TRP A 83 -17.53 9.69 23.61
N PRO A 84 -18.57 9.25 24.37
CA PRO A 84 -18.55 7.92 24.97
C PRO A 84 -18.50 6.79 23.93
N TRP A 85 -19.12 6.99 22.75
CA TRP A 85 -19.07 6.03 21.64
C TRP A 85 -17.66 5.89 21.05
N PHE A 86 -16.90 6.99 21.02
CA PHE A 86 -15.49 6.97 20.59
C PHE A 86 -14.64 6.19 21.57
N VAL A 87 -14.81 6.43 22.87
CA VAL A 87 -14.05 5.69 23.90
C VAL A 87 -14.37 4.20 23.84
N LEU A 88 -15.65 3.83 23.76
CA LEU A 88 -16.05 2.43 23.65
C LEU A 88 -15.48 1.77 22.38
N SER A 89 -15.59 2.44 21.24
CA SER A 89 -15.08 1.95 19.98
C SER A 89 -13.55 1.78 20.02
N VAL A 90 -12.81 2.76 20.51
CA VAL A 90 -11.36 2.69 20.66
C VAL A 90 -10.95 1.52 21.55
N ILE A 91 -11.63 1.29 22.68
CA ILE A 91 -11.37 0.15 23.55
C ILE A 91 -11.59 -1.17 22.81
N VAL A 92 -12.69 -1.32 22.07
CA VAL A 92 -13.00 -2.54 21.32
C VAL A 92 -11.95 -2.81 20.23
N PHE A 93 -11.66 -1.80 19.41
CA PHE A 93 -10.71 -1.99 18.27
C PHE A 93 -9.27 -2.15 18.75
N THR A 94 -8.84 -1.43 19.79
CA THR A 94 -7.50 -1.62 20.35
C THR A 94 -7.35 -2.95 21.08
N SER A 95 -8.40 -3.43 21.74
CA SER A 95 -8.42 -4.78 22.36
C SER A 95 -8.38 -5.88 21.28
N ALA A 96 -9.14 -5.72 20.21
CA ALA A 96 -9.09 -6.65 19.06
C ALA A 96 -7.71 -6.64 18.37
N ALA A 97 -7.13 -5.46 18.16
CA ALA A 97 -5.78 -5.31 17.63
C ALA A 97 -4.71 -5.92 18.55
N TRP A 98 -4.86 -5.75 19.86
CA TRP A 98 -3.98 -6.39 20.84
C TRP A 98 -4.12 -7.91 20.82
N LEU A 99 -5.34 -8.41 20.75
CA LEU A 99 -5.61 -9.86 20.65
C LEU A 99 -4.98 -10.43 19.36
N TYR A 100 -5.19 -9.77 18.23
CA TYR A 100 -4.54 -10.13 16.96
C TYR A 100 -3.02 -10.17 17.09
N TYR A 101 -2.40 -9.13 17.68
CA TYR A 101 -0.96 -9.10 17.94
C TYR A 101 -0.54 -10.26 18.86
N ALA A 102 -1.32 -10.54 19.90
CA ALA A 102 -1.00 -11.57 20.90
C ALA A 102 -1.14 -13.00 20.35
N THR A 103 -1.96 -13.20 19.31
CA THR A 103 -2.15 -14.54 18.68
C THR A 103 -1.31 -14.75 17.43
N SER A 104 -0.77 -13.67 16.84
CA SER A 104 0.00 -13.77 15.59
C SER A 104 1.39 -14.38 15.81
N PRO A 105 1.84 -15.30 14.93
CA PRO A 105 3.19 -15.86 15.00
C PRO A 105 4.24 -14.78 14.77
N ARG A 106 5.35 -14.87 15.50
CA ARG A 106 6.47 -13.93 15.37
C ARG A 106 7.35 -14.33 14.20
N ILE A 107 7.70 -13.37 13.36
CA ILE A 107 8.62 -13.55 12.23
C ILE A 107 9.88 -12.73 12.53
N TYR A 108 11.02 -13.40 12.39
CA TYR A 108 12.34 -12.83 12.62
C TYR A 108 13.02 -12.55 11.27
N HIS A 109 13.97 -11.64 11.29
CA HIS A 109 14.78 -11.30 10.13
C HIS A 109 16.22 -11.70 10.42
N ALA A 110 16.82 -12.49 9.53
CA ALA A 110 18.24 -12.77 9.55
C ALA A 110 18.92 -12.09 8.36
N SER A 111 20.12 -11.54 8.55
CA SER A 111 20.91 -10.93 7.49
C SER A 111 22.39 -11.28 7.63
N ALA A 112 23.02 -11.47 6.47
CA ALA A 112 24.46 -11.70 6.35
C ALA A 112 25.03 -10.77 5.26
N THR A 113 26.28 -10.38 5.39
CA THR A 113 26.98 -9.57 4.40
C THR A 113 28.14 -10.36 3.80
N VAL A 114 28.17 -10.45 2.47
CA VAL A 114 29.21 -11.15 1.73
C VAL A 114 29.82 -10.23 0.68
N ILE A 115 31.13 -10.44 0.42
CA ILE A 115 31.81 -9.81 -0.72
C ILE A 115 32.08 -10.87 -1.76
N ILE A 116 31.73 -10.58 -3.00
CA ILE A 116 32.05 -11.42 -4.14
C ILE A 116 33.45 -11.05 -4.62
N LYS A 117 34.34 -12.04 -4.61
CA LYS A 117 35.70 -11.83 -5.10
C LYS A 117 35.71 -11.71 -6.61
N ASP A 118 36.39 -10.68 -7.09
CA ASP A 118 36.68 -10.52 -8.52
C ASP A 118 37.80 -11.45 -8.93
N PRO A 119 37.57 -12.38 -9.86
CA PRO A 119 38.60 -13.29 -10.32
C PRO A 119 39.71 -12.56 -11.09
N SER A 120 39.49 -11.33 -11.57
CA SER A 120 40.44 -10.56 -12.34
C SER A 120 41.62 -9.98 -11.51
N ASN A 121 41.55 -10.03 -10.17
CA ASN A 121 42.57 -9.47 -9.27
C ASN A 121 43.73 -10.45 -9.01
N LYS A 122 44.01 -11.38 -9.91
CA LYS A 122 45.27 -12.12 -9.88
C LYS A 122 46.39 -11.22 -10.37
N THR A 123 47.32 -10.87 -9.48
CA THR A 123 48.60 -10.25 -9.79
C THR A 123 49.33 -11.08 -10.84
N THR A 124 49.04 -10.84 -12.08
CA THR A 124 49.88 -11.29 -13.22
C THR A 124 50.88 -10.18 -13.49
N SER A 125 52.15 -10.58 -13.37
CA SER A 125 53.33 -9.79 -13.63
C SER A 125 53.21 -8.82 -14.80
N ALA A 126 53.42 -7.55 -14.48
CA ALA A 126 53.96 -6.47 -15.25
C ALA A 126 53.94 -6.57 -16.80
N GLY A 127 53.03 -5.84 -17.44
CA GLY A 127 53.38 -5.31 -18.73
C GLY A 127 52.32 -4.79 -19.67
N PHE A 128 51.05 -5.22 -19.60
CA PHE A 128 50.10 -4.85 -20.67
C PHE A 128 48.66 -4.45 -20.18
N ASP A 129 48.52 -4.03 -18.96
CA ASP A 129 47.22 -3.86 -18.28
C ASP A 129 46.52 -2.50 -18.49
N ARG A 130 46.70 -1.78 -19.57
CA ARG A 130 46.01 -0.47 -19.74
C ARG A 130 44.68 -0.51 -20.51
N TYR A 131 44.33 -1.61 -21.12
CA TYR A 131 43.06 -1.72 -21.88
C TYR A 131 42.04 -2.71 -21.32
N ASP A 132 42.38 -3.51 -20.29
CA ASP A 132 41.54 -4.62 -19.81
C ASP A 132 40.60 -4.27 -18.67
N ASN A 133 40.63 -3.05 -18.17
CA ASN A 133 39.79 -2.64 -17.00
C ASN A 133 38.30 -2.46 -17.30
N TYR A 134 37.85 -2.57 -18.53
CA TYR A 134 36.46 -2.39 -18.91
C TYR A 134 35.65 -3.68 -19.10
N ILE A 135 36.29 -4.82 -19.24
CA ILE A 135 35.64 -6.07 -19.69
C ILE A 135 35.53 -7.12 -18.60
N ASN A 136 36.31 -7.02 -17.52
CA ASN A 136 36.35 -8.03 -16.45
C ASN A 136 35.63 -7.66 -15.13
N ARG A 137 34.63 -6.79 -15.17
CA ARG A 137 33.77 -6.59 -14.01
C ARG A 137 33.00 -7.87 -13.74
N VAL A 138 33.11 -8.42 -12.50
CA VAL A 138 32.19 -9.47 -12.02
C VAL A 138 30.78 -8.98 -12.27
N ASN A 139 30.04 -9.74 -13.06
CA ASN A 139 28.63 -9.43 -13.26
C ASN A 139 27.88 -9.83 -11.99
N VAL A 140 27.86 -8.92 -10.99
CA VAL A 140 27.21 -9.10 -9.68
C VAL A 140 25.75 -9.52 -9.86
N ALA A 141 25.10 -9.09 -10.95
CA ALA A 141 23.75 -9.50 -11.25
C ALA A 141 23.62 -11.01 -11.50
N ASN A 142 24.60 -11.62 -12.14
CA ASN A 142 24.63 -13.08 -12.33
C ASN A 142 24.83 -13.83 -11.01
N GLU A 143 25.68 -13.30 -10.15
CA GLU A 143 25.90 -13.90 -8.81
C GLU A 143 24.65 -13.78 -7.94
N ILE A 144 23.92 -12.66 -8.01
CA ILE A 144 22.61 -12.51 -7.35
C ILE A 144 21.63 -13.58 -7.85
N LEU A 145 21.54 -13.80 -9.16
CA LEU A 145 20.70 -14.83 -9.75
C LEU A 145 21.10 -16.26 -9.32
N GLN A 146 22.40 -16.49 -9.13
CA GLN A 146 22.88 -17.79 -8.61
C GLN A 146 22.42 -18.01 -7.18
N PHE A 147 22.56 -17.03 -6.30
CA PHE A 147 22.02 -17.11 -4.93
C PHE A 147 20.51 -17.33 -4.89
N GLN A 148 19.76 -16.81 -5.85
CA GLN A 148 18.31 -17.01 -6.00
C GLN A 148 17.95 -18.34 -6.68
N SER A 149 18.93 -19.17 -7.03
CA SER A 149 18.69 -20.45 -7.68
C SER A 149 17.87 -21.38 -6.81
N LYS A 150 16.78 -21.92 -7.38
CA LYS A 150 15.96 -22.95 -6.72
C LYS A 150 16.75 -24.23 -6.43
N ALA A 151 17.72 -24.57 -7.25
CA ALA A 151 18.57 -25.74 -7.02
C ALA A 151 19.44 -25.55 -5.78
N LEU A 152 20.08 -24.40 -5.66
CA LEU A 152 20.90 -24.05 -4.51
C LEU A 152 20.06 -24.04 -3.22
N MET A 153 18.92 -23.35 -3.23
CA MET A 153 18.03 -23.27 -2.06
C MET A 153 17.44 -24.64 -1.70
N ARG A 154 17.15 -25.51 -2.67
CA ARG A 154 16.70 -26.87 -2.41
C ARG A 154 17.73 -27.65 -1.62
N GLU A 155 19.01 -27.55 -2.00
CA GLU A 155 20.10 -28.19 -1.29
C GLU A 155 20.23 -27.67 0.14
N VAL A 156 20.11 -26.37 0.35
CA VAL A 156 20.08 -25.73 1.68
C VAL A 156 18.96 -26.32 2.54
N VAL A 157 17.73 -26.36 2.00
CA VAL A 157 16.56 -26.89 2.72
C VAL A 157 16.77 -28.37 3.08
N GLN A 158 17.36 -29.15 2.18
CA GLN A 158 17.65 -30.57 2.43
C GLN A 158 18.74 -30.76 3.49
N ARG A 159 19.83 -30.01 3.44
CA ARG A 159 20.94 -30.12 4.43
C ARG A 159 20.47 -29.76 5.84
N LEU A 160 19.61 -28.75 5.94
CA LEU A 160 19.08 -28.29 7.24
C LEU A 160 17.84 -29.06 7.70
N ASN A 161 17.26 -29.92 6.85
CA ASN A 161 15.94 -30.51 7.06
C ASN A 161 14.89 -29.42 7.40
N ALA A 162 14.98 -28.28 6.74
CA ALA A 162 14.12 -27.12 6.99
C ALA A 162 12.68 -27.31 6.46
N ASP A 163 12.41 -28.45 5.83
CA ASP A 163 11.09 -28.92 5.44
C ASP A 163 10.31 -29.56 6.61
N VAL A 164 10.94 -29.74 7.78
CA VAL A 164 10.30 -30.24 9.00
C VAL A 164 10.27 -29.13 10.05
N ASN A 165 9.06 -28.72 10.45
CA ASN A 165 8.83 -27.69 11.46
C ASN A 165 8.40 -28.31 12.78
N TYR A 166 8.89 -27.78 13.90
CA TYR A 166 8.57 -28.19 15.26
C TYR A 166 7.93 -27.02 15.99
N VAL A 167 6.64 -27.09 16.26
CA VAL A 167 5.88 -25.99 16.84
C VAL A 167 5.26 -26.40 18.16
N VAL A 168 5.39 -25.55 19.18
CA VAL A 168 4.73 -25.71 20.48
C VAL A 168 3.82 -24.51 20.75
N LYS A 169 2.75 -24.74 21.52
CA LYS A 169 1.90 -23.64 22.00
C LYS A 169 2.60 -22.92 23.15
N ASP A 170 2.77 -21.59 23.01
CA ASP A 170 3.34 -20.71 24.02
C ASP A 170 2.29 -19.65 24.38
N GLY A 171 1.45 -19.97 25.36
CA GLY A 171 0.31 -19.16 25.74
C GLY A 171 -0.71 -19.02 24.61
N LEU A 172 -0.90 -17.79 24.08
CA LEU A 172 -1.81 -17.49 22.97
C LEU A 172 -1.13 -17.59 21.59
N THR A 173 0.19 -17.77 21.54
CA THR A 173 0.97 -17.86 20.30
C THR A 173 1.49 -19.27 20.10
N THR A 174 2.08 -19.50 18.93
CA THR A 174 2.86 -20.70 18.61
C THR A 174 4.32 -20.32 18.46
N LYS A 175 5.23 -21.15 18.96
CA LYS A 175 6.67 -20.95 18.89
C LYS A 175 7.31 -22.08 18.10
N GLU A 176 8.11 -21.73 17.10
CA GLU A 176 8.96 -22.68 16.37
C GLU A 176 10.19 -23.02 17.22
N LEU A 177 10.43 -24.29 17.44
CA LEU A 177 11.52 -24.77 18.29
C LEU A 177 12.83 -24.98 17.52
N TYR A 178 12.72 -25.39 16.25
CA TYR A 178 13.86 -25.72 15.38
C TYR A 178 14.93 -26.58 16.13
N THR A 179 16.15 -26.04 16.36
CA THR A 179 17.24 -26.75 17.03
C THR A 179 17.01 -26.99 18.52
N THR A 180 16.11 -26.20 19.17
CA THR A 180 15.77 -26.37 20.60
C THR A 180 14.65 -27.35 20.85
N SER A 181 14.18 -28.04 19.79
CA SER A 181 13.18 -29.09 19.92
C SER A 181 13.70 -30.23 20.81
N PRO A 182 12.93 -30.71 21.78
CA PRO A 182 13.31 -31.85 22.61
C PRO A 182 13.33 -33.21 21.87
N ILE A 183 12.75 -33.23 20.66
CA ILE A 183 12.71 -34.39 19.78
C ILE A 183 13.18 -34.07 18.38
N ASN A 184 13.73 -35.01 17.68
CA ASN A 184 14.04 -34.97 16.26
C ASN A 184 13.30 -36.11 15.56
N VAL A 185 12.52 -35.77 14.52
CA VAL A 185 11.76 -36.71 13.71
C VAL A 185 12.39 -36.81 12.33
N LYS A 186 12.93 -37.97 12.00
CA LYS A 186 13.43 -38.28 10.66
C LYS A 186 12.36 -39.02 9.88
N PHE A 187 12.05 -38.56 8.69
CA PHE A 187 11.16 -39.21 7.73
C PHE A 187 12.00 -40.07 6.79
N ILE A 188 11.69 -41.35 6.69
CA ILE A 188 12.43 -42.34 5.92
C ILE A 188 11.50 -42.94 4.86
N GLY A 189 11.93 -42.92 3.60
CA GLY A 189 11.12 -43.40 2.46
C GLY A 189 9.99 -42.46 2.04
N THR A 190 9.78 -41.34 2.72
CA THR A 190 8.74 -40.38 2.44
C THR A 190 9.06 -39.57 1.19
N LEU A 191 8.10 -39.43 0.31
CA LEU A 191 8.26 -38.64 -0.92
C LEU A 191 8.59 -37.18 -0.58
N PRO A 192 9.47 -36.52 -1.36
CA PRO A 192 9.79 -35.09 -1.19
C PRO A 192 8.57 -34.14 -1.35
N SER A 193 7.52 -34.61 -2.00
CA SER A 193 6.26 -33.89 -2.20
C SER A 193 5.21 -34.10 -1.11
N ALA A 194 5.49 -35.01 -0.15
CA ALA A 194 4.53 -35.34 0.90
C ALA A 194 4.37 -34.21 1.91
N ARG A 195 3.12 -34.00 2.35
CA ARG A 195 2.75 -33.17 3.50
C ARG A 195 2.27 -34.09 4.61
N ILE A 196 2.92 -34.05 5.74
CA ILE A 196 2.58 -34.91 6.90
C ILE A 196 2.53 -34.01 8.14
N SER A 197 1.44 -34.09 8.88
CA SER A 197 1.25 -33.38 10.14
C SER A 197 1.13 -34.37 11.28
N LEU A 198 2.02 -34.26 12.25
CA LEU A 198 2.09 -35.12 13.42
C LEU A 198 1.99 -34.30 14.69
N GLU A 199 1.37 -34.84 15.70
CA GLU A 199 1.45 -34.32 17.05
C GLU A 199 2.23 -35.37 17.88
N VAL A 200 3.40 -35.01 18.36
CA VAL A 200 4.31 -35.90 19.07
C VAL A 200 4.40 -35.47 20.53
N THR A 201 3.95 -36.32 21.42
CA THR A 201 4.05 -36.14 22.88
C THR A 201 5.10 -37.10 23.43
N PRO A 202 6.28 -36.63 23.84
CA PRO A 202 7.29 -37.46 24.46
C PRO A 202 6.81 -37.88 25.86
N LYS A 203 6.81 -39.18 26.17
CA LYS A 203 6.43 -39.69 27.49
C LYS A 203 7.65 -39.92 28.37
N ASN A 204 8.70 -40.43 27.79
CA ASN A 204 10.01 -40.64 28.42
C ASN A 204 11.08 -40.74 27.33
N ARG A 205 12.35 -40.97 27.72
CA ARG A 205 13.46 -41.11 26.76
C ARG A 205 13.34 -42.35 25.84
N GLN A 206 12.43 -43.24 26.12
CA GLN A 206 12.30 -44.49 25.37
C GLN A 206 11.04 -44.55 24.50
N THR A 207 10.00 -43.79 24.85
CA THR A 207 8.71 -43.85 24.17
C THR A 207 8.11 -42.44 23.95
N ALA A 208 7.47 -42.27 22.80
CA ALA A 208 6.65 -41.09 22.48
C ALA A 208 5.30 -41.53 21.92
N GLN A 209 4.29 -40.79 22.21
CA GLN A 209 2.97 -40.91 21.55
C GLN A 209 2.97 -40.01 20.31
N VAL A 210 2.64 -40.60 19.17
CA VAL A 210 2.53 -39.91 17.89
C VAL A 210 1.10 -40.02 17.41
N VAL A 211 0.52 -38.87 17.12
CA VAL A 211 -0.81 -38.76 16.54
C VAL A 211 -0.65 -38.20 15.13
N LEU A 212 -1.06 -38.91 14.12
CA LEU A 212 -1.15 -38.44 12.75
C LEU A 212 -2.41 -37.59 12.61
N LYS A 213 -2.28 -36.38 12.11
CA LYS A 213 -3.41 -35.48 11.80
C LYS A 213 -3.76 -35.58 10.32
N ASP A 214 -5.05 -35.54 10.01
CA ASP A 214 -5.54 -35.42 8.62
C ASP A 214 -5.47 -33.96 8.12
N GLU A 215 -5.94 -33.71 6.91
CA GLU A 215 -5.97 -32.38 6.31
C GLU A 215 -6.88 -31.41 7.08
N ASN A 216 -7.87 -31.90 7.82
CA ASN A 216 -8.78 -31.09 8.63
C ASN A 216 -8.23 -30.83 10.05
N GLY A 217 -7.12 -31.47 10.39
CA GLY A 217 -6.50 -31.39 11.72
C GLY A 217 -7.03 -32.38 12.74
N ASP A 218 -7.88 -33.31 12.31
CA ASP A 218 -8.44 -34.36 13.16
C ASP A 218 -7.47 -35.54 13.33
N ASP A 219 -7.66 -36.33 14.40
CA ASP A 219 -6.82 -37.47 14.72
C ASP A 219 -7.09 -38.65 13.78
N ALA A 220 -6.24 -38.83 12.78
CA ALA A 220 -6.36 -39.96 11.84
C ALA A 220 -5.83 -41.28 12.40
N LYS A 221 -4.72 -41.24 13.14
CA LYS A 221 -4.10 -42.45 13.72
C LYS A 221 -3.28 -42.11 14.95
N ARG A 222 -3.37 -42.89 15.99
CA ARG A 222 -2.54 -42.78 17.20
C ARG A 222 -1.62 -43.96 17.32
N LEU A 223 -0.34 -43.70 17.56
CA LEU A 223 0.70 -44.72 17.69
C LEU A 223 1.58 -44.43 18.91
N THR A 224 2.02 -45.45 19.60
CA THR A 224 3.11 -45.33 20.58
C THR A 224 4.38 -45.85 19.93
N VAL A 225 5.37 -44.97 19.77
CA VAL A 225 6.64 -45.28 19.11
C VAL A 225 7.76 -45.42 20.12
N LYS A 226 8.69 -46.32 19.87
CA LYS A 226 9.95 -46.38 20.61
C LYS A 226 10.93 -45.39 20.03
N MET A 227 11.53 -44.56 20.88
CA MET A 227 12.49 -43.55 20.42
C MET A 227 13.75 -44.24 19.87
N GLY A 228 14.29 -43.72 18.77
CA GLY A 228 15.44 -44.26 18.05
C GLY A 228 15.12 -45.46 17.16
N VAL A 229 13.88 -45.94 17.11
CA VAL A 229 13.48 -47.09 16.29
C VAL A 229 12.59 -46.63 15.14
N PRO A 230 12.91 -46.97 13.87
CA PRO A 230 12.03 -46.70 12.73
C PRO A 230 10.66 -47.35 12.91
N THR A 231 9.60 -46.59 12.80
CA THR A 231 8.22 -47.02 12.94
C THR A 231 7.41 -46.63 11.69
N VAL A 232 6.68 -47.58 11.12
CA VAL A 232 5.83 -47.35 9.95
C VAL A 232 4.61 -46.56 10.36
N LEU A 233 4.48 -45.36 9.76
CA LEU A 233 3.36 -44.46 9.96
C LEU A 233 2.20 -44.80 9.02
N LEU A 234 2.52 -44.84 7.73
CA LEU A 234 1.65 -45.21 6.59
C LEU A 234 2.44 -46.17 5.66
N PRO A 235 1.78 -46.90 4.78
CA PRO A 235 2.48 -47.73 3.76
C PRO A 235 3.38 -46.83 2.91
N GLY A 236 4.69 -47.00 3.00
CA GLY A 236 5.70 -46.18 2.33
C GLY A 236 6.32 -45.07 3.18
N ASP A 237 5.70 -44.65 4.29
CA ASP A 237 6.20 -43.62 5.18
C ASP A 237 6.63 -44.18 6.52
N THR A 238 7.89 -44.06 6.83
CA THR A 238 8.48 -44.51 8.11
C THR A 238 9.05 -43.30 8.82
N ILE A 239 8.80 -43.23 10.12
CA ILE A 239 9.36 -42.19 10.99
C ILE A 239 10.29 -42.78 12.02
N MET A 240 11.30 -41.99 12.38
CA MET A 240 12.16 -42.30 13.53
C MET A 240 12.19 -41.07 14.43
N VAL A 241 11.64 -41.18 15.63
CA VAL A 241 11.62 -40.13 16.65
C VAL A 241 12.81 -40.36 17.58
N SER A 242 13.66 -39.37 17.75
CA SER A 242 14.84 -39.46 18.63
C SER A 242 14.84 -38.31 19.63
N PRO A 243 15.26 -38.53 20.89
CA PRO A 243 15.42 -37.42 21.85
C PRO A 243 16.65 -36.58 21.48
N THR A 244 16.56 -35.30 21.71
CA THR A 244 17.69 -34.36 21.57
C THR A 244 18.32 -34.02 22.93
N SER A 245 19.35 -33.19 22.94
CA SER A 245 19.95 -32.67 24.20
C SER A 245 18.99 -31.80 25.01
N TYR A 246 17.95 -31.24 24.36
CA TYR A 246 16.91 -30.43 25.00
C TYR A 246 15.75 -31.23 25.58
N PHE A 247 15.84 -32.57 25.53
CA PHE A 247 14.81 -33.47 26.07
C PHE A 247 14.66 -33.27 27.58
N ASN A 248 13.44 -32.98 28.02
CA ASN A 248 13.08 -32.84 29.43
C ASN A 248 11.96 -33.84 29.77
N GLU A 249 12.23 -34.75 30.74
CA GLU A 249 11.29 -35.79 31.18
C GLU A 249 10.03 -35.24 31.89
N LYS A 250 10.07 -33.93 32.29
CA LYS A 250 8.93 -33.31 32.98
C LYS A 250 7.98 -32.59 32.03
N SER A 251 8.31 -32.56 30.74
CA SER A 251 7.49 -31.83 29.76
C SER A 251 6.67 -32.81 28.92
N ASP A 252 5.40 -32.97 29.27
CA ASP A 252 4.40 -33.76 28.53
C ASP A 252 3.70 -32.87 27.45
N GLU A 253 4.30 -31.74 27.03
CA GLU A 253 3.70 -30.88 26.06
C GLU A 253 3.71 -31.49 24.66
N PRO A 254 2.57 -31.47 23.96
CA PRO A 254 2.49 -31.95 22.58
C PRO A 254 3.22 -31.02 21.64
N ILE A 255 4.09 -31.57 20.80
CA ILE A 255 4.86 -30.84 19.79
C ILE A 255 4.24 -31.15 18.44
N ALA A 256 3.75 -30.12 17.77
CA ALA A 256 3.29 -30.26 16.40
C ALA A 256 4.51 -30.34 15.47
N VAL A 257 4.66 -31.47 14.79
CA VAL A 257 5.71 -31.73 13.81
C VAL A 257 5.08 -31.76 12.42
N THR A 258 5.46 -30.83 11.56
CA THR A 258 4.90 -30.74 10.20
C THR A 258 6.01 -30.86 9.18
N LYS A 259 5.94 -31.93 8.36
CA LYS A 259 6.75 -32.07 7.15
C LYS A 259 5.99 -31.39 5.99
N LEU A 260 6.66 -30.50 5.32
CA LEU A 260 6.12 -29.76 4.16
C LEU A 260 6.78 -30.29 2.85
N PRO A 261 6.08 -30.17 1.71
CA PRO A 261 6.69 -30.46 0.42
C PRO A 261 7.97 -29.66 0.20
N LEU A 262 9.05 -30.36 -0.16
CA LEU A 262 10.36 -29.73 -0.36
C LEU A 262 10.32 -28.55 -1.33
N THR A 263 9.55 -28.69 -2.41
CA THR A 263 9.36 -27.62 -3.42
C THR A 263 8.65 -26.39 -2.85
N GLU A 264 7.69 -26.58 -1.95
CA GLU A 264 6.98 -25.48 -1.29
C GLU A 264 7.91 -24.69 -0.37
N VAL A 265 8.69 -25.40 0.45
CA VAL A 265 9.64 -24.77 1.36
C VAL A 265 10.76 -24.05 0.57
N THR A 266 11.27 -24.71 -0.47
CA THR A 266 12.26 -24.10 -1.37
C THR A 266 11.74 -22.80 -1.98
N ASN A 267 10.53 -22.81 -2.55
CA ASN A 267 9.94 -21.63 -3.15
C ASN A 267 9.67 -20.53 -2.11
N ARG A 268 9.29 -20.88 -0.89
CA ARG A 268 9.09 -19.95 0.23
C ARG A 268 10.39 -19.24 0.58
N TYR A 269 11.51 -19.97 0.72
CA TYR A 269 12.81 -19.35 1.02
C TYR A 269 13.34 -18.53 -0.15
N VAL A 270 13.21 -19.00 -1.40
CA VAL A 270 13.57 -18.18 -2.58
C VAL A 270 12.77 -16.87 -2.63
N GLY A 271 11.46 -16.95 -2.34
CA GLY A 271 10.60 -15.77 -2.30
C GLY A 271 10.87 -14.82 -1.13
N SER A 272 11.38 -15.34 0.01
CA SER A 272 11.73 -14.55 1.17
C SER A 272 13.18 -14.05 1.17
N LEU A 273 14.02 -14.58 0.28
CA LEU A 273 15.42 -14.18 0.14
C LEU A 273 15.50 -12.81 -0.55
N GLY A 274 15.81 -11.79 0.24
CA GLY A 274 16.16 -10.48 -0.26
C GLY A 274 17.66 -10.36 -0.45
N ILE A 275 18.09 -9.95 -1.64
CA ILE A 275 19.50 -9.67 -1.92
C ILE A 275 19.60 -8.21 -2.35
N THR A 276 20.38 -7.44 -1.62
CA THR A 276 20.62 -6.03 -1.89
C THR A 276 22.10 -5.77 -2.03
N GLN A 277 22.47 -5.02 -3.07
CA GLN A 277 23.80 -4.53 -3.27
C GLN A 277 23.99 -3.23 -2.48
N GLU A 278 25.07 -3.10 -1.74
CA GLU A 278 25.23 -1.98 -0.81
C GLU A 278 25.59 -0.65 -1.51
N LYS A 279 26.14 -0.75 -2.74
CA LYS A 279 26.36 0.39 -3.67
C LYS A 279 26.20 -0.13 -5.08
N ASP A 280 25.70 0.69 -6.00
CA ASP A 280 25.36 0.32 -7.38
C ASP A 280 26.50 -0.32 -8.20
N GLU A 281 27.76 -0.16 -7.81
CA GLU A 281 28.93 -0.75 -8.45
C GLU A 281 29.77 -1.61 -7.48
N GLY A 282 29.28 -1.87 -6.27
CA GLY A 282 30.00 -2.63 -5.26
C GLY A 282 29.86 -4.14 -5.44
N THR A 283 30.86 -4.91 -5.03
CA THR A 283 30.80 -6.38 -4.96
C THR A 283 30.28 -6.90 -3.63
N ILE A 284 29.78 -6.01 -2.75
CA ILE A 284 29.22 -6.35 -1.44
C ILE A 284 27.73 -6.56 -1.57
N LEU A 285 27.31 -7.77 -1.20
CA LEU A 285 25.90 -8.16 -1.17
C LEU A 285 25.45 -8.37 0.26
N ARG A 286 24.27 -7.82 0.59
CA ARG A 286 23.55 -8.13 1.81
C ARG A 286 22.44 -9.14 1.48
N LEU A 287 22.55 -10.30 2.08
CA LEU A 287 21.57 -11.39 1.99
C LEU A 287 20.64 -11.27 3.21
N ALA A 288 19.35 -11.43 3.02
CA ALA A 288 18.39 -11.36 4.08
C ALA A 288 17.28 -12.38 3.89
N VAL A 289 16.83 -13.01 4.98
CA VAL A 289 15.72 -13.97 4.97
C VAL A 289 14.83 -13.74 6.18
N THR A 290 13.54 -14.06 6.04
CA THR A 290 12.58 -14.01 7.15
C THR A 290 12.14 -15.42 7.52
N ASP A 291 12.17 -15.73 8.82
CA ASP A 291 11.78 -17.05 9.35
C ASP A 291 11.05 -16.94 10.70
N ALA A 292 10.32 -17.98 11.06
CA ALA A 292 9.68 -18.11 12.38
C ALA A 292 10.71 -18.36 13.51
N SER A 293 11.89 -18.87 13.17
CA SER A 293 13.01 -19.08 14.09
C SER A 293 14.21 -18.25 13.67
N PRO A 294 14.74 -17.34 14.54
CA PRO A 294 15.92 -16.55 14.21
C PRO A 294 17.11 -17.44 13.87
N ARG A 295 17.30 -18.52 14.63
CA ARG A 295 18.39 -19.47 14.42
C ARG A 295 18.30 -20.20 13.09
N ARG A 296 17.08 -20.58 12.66
CA ARG A 296 16.90 -21.21 11.35
C ARG A 296 17.19 -20.24 10.22
N GLY A 297 16.81 -18.96 10.36
CA GLY A 297 17.17 -17.92 9.40
C GLY A 297 18.68 -17.72 9.26
N GLU A 298 19.41 -17.72 10.39
CA GLU A 298 20.89 -17.70 10.41
C GLU A 298 21.47 -18.92 9.69
N ASP A 299 21.03 -20.12 10.06
CA ASP A 299 21.54 -21.35 9.47
C ASP A 299 21.24 -21.46 7.97
N VAL A 300 20.08 -20.97 7.52
CA VAL A 300 19.73 -20.91 6.09
C VAL A 300 20.69 -20.01 5.32
N LEU A 301 20.99 -18.82 5.83
CA LEU A 301 21.91 -17.89 5.15
C LEU A 301 23.36 -18.44 5.14
N ASN A 302 23.83 -18.93 6.29
CA ASN A 302 25.19 -19.49 6.40
C ASN A 302 25.35 -20.70 5.48
N THR A 303 24.37 -21.63 5.49
CA THR A 303 24.39 -22.82 4.63
C THR A 303 24.26 -22.42 3.15
N LEU A 304 23.45 -21.39 2.82
CA LEU A 304 23.34 -20.87 1.46
C LEU A 304 24.69 -20.38 0.94
N ILE A 305 25.42 -19.61 1.73
CA ILE A 305 26.75 -19.12 1.38
C ILE A 305 27.73 -20.29 1.23
N GLN A 306 27.65 -21.27 2.13
CA GLN A 306 28.48 -22.46 2.08
C GLN A 306 28.24 -23.28 0.81
N VAL A 307 26.97 -23.61 0.49
CA VAL A 307 26.60 -24.40 -0.70
C VAL A 307 26.96 -23.67 -1.97
N TYR A 308 26.77 -22.35 -1.99
CA TYR A 308 27.21 -21.50 -3.10
C TYR A 308 28.73 -21.63 -3.34
N ASN A 309 29.55 -21.51 -2.29
CA ASN A 309 31.00 -21.61 -2.38
C ASN A 309 31.46 -23.04 -2.78
N GLU A 310 30.85 -24.06 -2.20
CA GLU A 310 31.11 -25.46 -2.57
C GLU A 310 30.80 -25.71 -4.05
N GLY A 311 29.67 -25.22 -4.53
CA GLY A 311 29.31 -25.29 -5.96
C GLY A 311 30.29 -24.57 -6.85
N ALA A 312 30.73 -23.36 -6.47
CA ALA A 312 31.71 -22.60 -7.23
C ALA A 312 33.09 -23.27 -7.28
N ILE A 313 33.53 -23.89 -6.17
CA ILE A 313 34.76 -24.69 -6.13
C ILE A 313 34.65 -25.93 -7.00
N ALA A 314 33.51 -26.65 -6.91
CA ALA A 314 33.26 -27.85 -7.72
C ALA A 314 33.28 -27.51 -9.23
N ASP A 315 32.67 -26.39 -9.62
CA ASP A 315 32.67 -25.92 -11.02
C ASP A 315 34.10 -25.60 -11.51
N LYS A 316 34.89 -24.85 -10.70
CA LYS A 316 36.29 -24.57 -11.00
C LYS A 316 37.14 -25.86 -11.13
N ASN A 317 36.94 -26.79 -10.21
CA ASN A 317 37.65 -28.08 -10.24
C ASN A 317 37.29 -28.87 -11.50
N ARG A 318 36.02 -28.84 -11.92
CA ARG A 318 35.57 -29.55 -13.14
C ARG A 318 36.26 -28.99 -14.40
N VAL A 319 36.38 -27.66 -14.49
CA VAL A 319 37.14 -27.01 -15.57
C VAL A 319 38.63 -27.40 -15.51
N ALA A 320 39.22 -27.35 -14.31
CA ALA A 320 40.63 -27.71 -14.11
C ALA A 320 40.93 -29.18 -14.46
N VAL A 321 40.03 -30.10 -14.09
CA VAL A 321 40.16 -31.54 -14.44
C VAL A 321 40.08 -31.72 -15.96
N ASN A 322 39.13 -31.09 -16.64
CA ASN A 322 39.04 -31.18 -18.10
C ASN A 322 40.27 -30.61 -18.77
N THR A 323 40.80 -29.51 -18.28
CA THR A 323 42.06 -28.90 -18.78
C THR A 323 43.25 -29.85 -18.54
N ALA A 324 43.32 -30.45 -17.34
CA ALA A 324 44.38 -31.43 -17.02
C ALA A 324 44.33 -32.63 -17.96
N ASN A 325 43.14 -33.18 -18.23
CA ASN A 325 42.98 -34.30 -19.16
C ASN A 325 43.41 -33.95 -20.58
N PHE A 326 42.99 -32.76 -21.09
CA PHE A 326 43.43 -32.30 -22.40
C PHE A 326 44.93 -32.13 -22.49
N ILE A 327 45.56 -31.53 -21.48
CA ILE A 327 47.02 -31.35 -21.46
C ILE A 327 47.71 -32.70 -21.36
N ALA A 328 47.24 -33.64 -20.56
CA ALA A 328 47.81 -34.98 -20.40
C ALA A 328 47.79 -35.75 -21.75
N GLU A 329 46.63 -35.79 -22.43
CA GLU A 329 46.49 -36.37 -23.77
C GLU A 329 47.47 -35.74 -24.76
N ARG A 330 47.60 -34.45 -24.67
CA ARG A 330 48.49 -33.73 -25.61
C ARG A 330 49.98 -33.94 -25.33
N LEU A 331 50.35 -34.03 -24.02
CA LEU A 331 51.72 -34.36 -23.62
C LEU A 331 52.17 -35.77 -24.13
N GLU A 332 51.25 -36.75 -24.04
CA GLU A 332 51.53 -38.12 -24.55
C GLU A 332 51.82 -38.10 -26.04
N ILE A 333 51.02 -37.37 -26.79
CA ILE A 333 51.19 -37.22 -28.26
C ILE A 333 52.54 -36.54 -28.57
N ILE A 334 52.84 -35.41 -27.90
CA ILE A 334 54.05 -34.64 -28.14
C ILE A 334 55.32 -35.40 -27.72
N GLU A 335 55.27 -36.13 -26.61
CA GLU A 335 56.37 -36.98 -26.14
C GLU A 335 56.74 -38.02 -27.22
N LYS A 336 55.73 -38.66 -27.82
CA LYS A 336 55.94 -39.64 -28.89
C LYS A 336 56.49 -38.95 -30.17
N GLU A 337 55.98 -37.77 -30.51
CA GLU A 337 56.48 -37.02 -31.66
C GLU A 337 57.90 -36.44 -31.45
N LEU A 338 58.25 -36.07 -30.21
CA LEU A 338 59.57 -35.65 -29.81
C LEU A 338 60.60 -36.80 -29.95
N GLY A 339 60.27 -37.96 -29.36
CA GLY A 339 61.06 -39.15 -29.47
C GLY A 339 61.30 -39.61 -30.91
N GLY A 340 60.24 -39.44 -31.76
CA GLY A 340 60.39 -39.65 -33.20
C GLY A 340 61.40 -38.70 -33.87
N ALA A 341 61.28 -37.41 -33.56
CA ALA A 341 62.18 -36.37 -34.06
C ALA A 341 63.65 -36.56 -33.60
N GLU A 342 63.82 -36.99 -32.34
CA GLU A 342 65.11 -37.35 -31.78
C GLU A 342 65.79 -38.57 -32.51
N ALA A 343 64.92 -39.61 -32.74
CA ALA A 343 65.39 -40.77 -33.52
C ALA A 343 65.73 -40.42 -34.95
N ASP A 344 64.95 -39.52 -35.58
CA ASP A 344 65.27 -39.02 -36.93
C ASP A 344 66.66 -38.28 -36.97
N ILE A 345 66.94 -37.44 -35.98
CA ILE A 345 68.22 -36.74 -35.84
C ILE A 345 69.34 -37.73 -35.59
N GLU A 346 69.16 -38.71 -34.73
CA GLU A 346 70.15 -39.73 -34.43
C GLU A 346 70.46 -40.57 -35.68
N SER A 347 69.47 -41.01 -36.45
CA SER A 347 69.64 -41.75 -37.67
C SER A 347 70.38 -40.92 -38.75
N TYR A 348 69.98 -39.64 -38.84
CA TYR A 348 70.62 -38.70 -39.83
C TYR A 348 72.09 -38.46 -39.48
N LYS A 349 72.45 -38.27 -38.21
CA LYS A 349 73.86 -38.10 -37.71
C LYS A 349 74.65 -39.30 -37.94
N ARG A 350 74.09 -40.50 -37.69
CA ARG A 350 74.74 -41.79 -37.88
C ARG A 350 75.02 -42.08 -39.36
N ASP A 351 74.03 -41.87 -40.24
CA ASP A 351 74.12 -42.20 -41.66
C ASP A 351 75.03 -41.24 -42.43
N ASN A 352 75.23 -40.00 -41.94
CA ASN A 352 76.02 -38.97 -42.57
C ASN A 352 77.39 -38.72 -41.94
N GLN A 353 77.75 -39.46 -40.84
CA GLN A 353 79.00 -39.36 -40.06
C GLN A 353 79.38 -37.94 -39.64
N ILE A 354 78.43 -37.13 -39.23
CA ILE A 354 78.63 -35.74 -38.83
C ILE A 354 79.00 -35.67 -37.35
N ILE A 355 80.22 -35.17 -37.00
CA ILE A 355 80.75 -35.10 -35.62
C ILE A 355 80.76 -33.68 -35.05
N SER A 356 81.01 -32.63 -35.83
CA SER A 356 80.84 -31.19 -35.38
C SER A 356 81.07 -30.21 -36.48
N ILE A 357 80.54 -29.02 -36.43
CA ILE A 357 80.64 -27.90 -37.39
C ILE A 357 81.22 -26.66 -36.65
N ASP A 358 82.20 -26.05 -37.24
CA ASP A 358 83.13 -25.10 -36.65
C ASP A 358 82.69 -23.62 -36.61
N ALA A 359 83.29 -22.87 -35.74
CA ALA A 359 83.00 -21.57 -35.13
C ALA A 359 82.88 -20.33 -36.06
N THR A 360 83.05 -20.41 -37.40
CA THR A 360 82.91 -19.25 -38.34
C THR A 360 81.45 -18.92 -38.69
N ALA A 361 80.55 -19.88 -38.48
CA ALA A 361 79.11 -19.72 -38.71
C ALA A 361 78.40 -18.95 -37.54
N GLY A 362 79.03 -18.86 -36.42
CA GLY A 362 78.39 -18.41 -35.17
C GLY A 362 77.88 -16.95 -35.20
N ARG A 363 78.35 -16.09 -36.02
CA ARG A 363 77.91 -14.68 -36.08
C ARG A 363 76.66 -14.48 -36.94
N TYR A 364 76.53 -15.23 -38.03
CA TYR A 364 75.32 -15.23 -38.86
C TYR A 364 74.27 -16.23 -38.34
N MET A 365 74.74 -17.22 -37.60
CA MET A 365 73.87 -18.13 -36.88
C MET A 365 73.03 -17.41 -35.75
N GLY A 366 73.61 -16.47 -35.00
CA GLY A 366 72.94 -15.73 -33.97
C GLY A 366 71.71 -14.88 -34.44
N GLU A 367 71.86 -14.30 -35.63
CA GLU A 367 70.73 -13.59 -36.26
C GLU A 367 69.63 -14.53 -36.77
N SER A 368 70.05 -15.63 -37.41
CA SER A 368 69.17 -16.74 -37.84
C SER A 368 68.54 -17.44 -36.65
N GLU A 369 69.30 -17.66 -35.57
CA GLU A 369 68.86 -18.28 -34.36
C GLU A 369 67.74 -17.45 -33.64
N LYS A 370 67.87 -16.14 -33.62
CA LYS A 370 66.84 -15.20 -33.09
C LYS A 370 65.53 -15.33 -33.85
N TYR A 371 65.59 -15.23 -35.22
CA TYR A 371 64.33 -15.35 -36.00
C TYR A 371 63.79 -16.79 -36.03
N SER A 372 64.68 -17.79 -35.94
CA SER A 372 64.25 -19.18 -35.76
C SER A 372 63.59 -19.40 -34.41
N ALA A 373 64.11 -18.83 -33.34
CA ALA A 373 63.51 -18.91 -32.03
C ALA A 373 62.12 -18.23 -32.01
N GLU A 374 61.98 -17.06 -32.66
CA GLU A 374 60.71 -16.36 -32.81
C GLU A 374 59.73 -17.20 -33.65
N ALA A 375 60.16 -17.77 -34.76
CA ALA A 375 59.34 -18.64 -35.61
C ALA A 375 58.86 -19.90 -34.82
N ILE A 376 59.75 -20.51 -34.06
CA ILE A 376 59.42 -21.68 -33.17
C ILE A 376 58.39 -21.32 -32.17
N GLN A 377 58.49 -20.15 -31.50
CA GLN A 377 57.50 -19.69 -30.56
C GLN A 377 56.11 -19.53 -31.21
N ILE A 378 56.09 -18.84 -32.39
CA ILE A 378 54.81 -18.62 -33.11
C ILE A 378 54.26 -19.95 -33.64
N GLU A 379 55.07 -20.88 -34.02
CA GLU A 379 54.63 -22.21 -34.50
C GLU A 379 54.06 -23.05 -33.33
N THR A 380 54.67 -22.88 -32.15
CA THR A 380 54.15 -23.47 -30.93
C THR A 380 52.74 -22.90 -30.61
N GLU A 381 52.60 -21.58 -30.61
CA GLU A 381 51.30 -20.89 -30.40
C GLU A 381 50.26 -21.32 -31.46
N LEU A 382 50.65 -21.45 -32.71
CA LEU A 382 49.84 -21.90 -33.85
C LEU A 382 49.36 -23.36 -33.66
N SER A 383 50.27 -24.24 -33.22
CA SER A 383 49.93 -25.63 -32.91
C SER A 383 48.84 -25.70 -31.83
N ILE A 384 49.02 -24.98 -30.72
CA ILE A 384 48.07 -24.95 -29.63
C ILE A 384 46.71 -24.41 -30.12
N ALA A 385 46.70 -23.30 -30.87
CA ALA A 385 45.44 -22.74 -31.41
C ALA A 385 44.75 -23.71 -32.35
N SER A 386 45.50 -24.43 -33.18
CA SER A 386 44.99 -25.43 -34.15
C SER A 386 44.43 -26.64 -33.45
N ASP A 387 45.05 -27.12 -32.38
CA ASP A 387 44.62 -28.23 -31.58
C ASP A 387 43.35 -27.88 -30.81
N MET A 388 43.28 -26.70 -30.22
CA MET A 388 42.08 -26.19 -29.56
C MET A 388 40.91 -26.08 -30.55
N LYS A 389 41.17 -25.58 -31.79
CA LYS A 389 40.13 -25.56 -32.83
C LYS A 389 39.62 -26.96 -33.16
N ARG A 390 40.53 -27.95 -33.30
CA ARG A 390 40.20 -29.34 -33.62
C ARG A 390 39.34 -29.92 -32.49
N TRP A 391 39.70 -29.66 -31.26
CA TRP A 391 38.93 -30.08 -30.08
C TRP A 391 37.54 -29.47 -30.08
N LEU A 392 37.40 -28.15 -30.31
CA LEU A 392 36.14 -27.46 -30.40
C LEU A 392 35.26 -27.91 -31.56
N MET A 393 35.84 -28.34 -32.69
CA MET A 393 35.08 -28.82 -33.86
C MET A 393 34.68 -30.30 -33.71
N ASN A 394 35.21 -31.03 -32.76
CA ASN A 394 34.87 -32.44 -32.56
C ASN A 394 33.47 -32.55 -31.94
N PRO A 395 32.53 -33.27 -32.58
CA PRO A 395 31.18 -33.43 -32.08
C PRO A 395 31.10 -34.16 -30.74
N SER A 396 32.10 -35.01 -30.42
CA SER A 396 32.14 -35.77 -29.17
C SER A 396 32.27 -34.88 -27.94
N TYR A 397 32.84 -33.68 -28.10
CA TYR A 397 33.00 -32.68 -27.03
C TYR A 397 31.95 -31.57 -27.11
N SER A 398 30.85 -31.83 -27.80
CA SER A 398 29.76 -30.87 -27.88
C SER A 398 28.97 -30.85 -26.55
N GLY A 399 29.03 -29.76 -25.83
CA GLY A 399 28.43 -29.63 -24.52
C GLY A 399 29.36 -29.95 -23.34
N GLU A 400 30.64 -30.13 -23.58
CA GLU A 400 31.66 -30.22 -22.55
C GLU A 400 32.27 -28.86 -22.24
N LEU A 401 32.82 -28.73 -21.03
CA LEU A 401 33.54 -27.53 -20.59
C LEU A 401 34.83 -27.40 -21.44
N ILE A 402 35.03 -26.25 -22.06
CA ILE A 402 36.22 -25.97 -22.87
C ILE A 402 37.41 -25.83 -21.92
N PRO A 403 38.55 -26.49 -22.22
CA PRO A 403 39.79 -26.31 -21.45
C PRO A 403 40.19 -24.84 -21.40
N ALA A 404 40.53 -24.37 -20.20
CA ALA A 404 40.94 -22.98 -19.95
C ALA A 404 42.48 -22.89 -19.79
N ASN A 405 43.00 -21.67 -19.79
CA ASN A 405 44.40 -21.39 -19.54
C ASN A 405 45.33 -22.07 -20.56
N THR A 406 44.91 -22.05 -21.82
CA THR A 406 45.62 -22.72 -22.94
C THR A 406 46.75 -21.89 -23.52
N GLY A 407 46.93 -20.62 -23.08
CA GLY A 407 47.93 -19.69 -23.61
C GLY A 407 47.55 -19.02 -24.92
N LEU A 408 46.28 -19.09 -25.29
CA LEU A 408 45.70 -18.30 -26.36
C LEU A 408 45.56 -16.84 -25.96
N THR A 409 45.18 -16.00 -26.89
CA THR A 409 44.97 -14.56 -26.59
C THR A 409 43.96 -14.39 -25.47
N GLN A 410 44.15 -13.40 -24.60
CA GLN A 410 43.28 -13.10 -23.46
C GLN A 410 41.78 -13.00 -23.85
N SER A 411 41.54 -12.45 -25.05
CA SER A 411 40.18 -12.36 -25.58
C SER A 411 39.51 -13.73 -25.79
N VAL A 412 40.28 -14.73 -26.28
CA VAL A 412 39.78 -16.08 -26.46
C VAL A 412 39.60 -16.78 -25.12
N GLU A 413 40.53 -16.60 -24.19
CA GLU A 413 40.45 -17.16 -22.85
C GLU A 413 39.22 -16.61 -22.08
N ASN A 414 38.90 -15.32 -22.22
CA ASN A 414 37.73 -14.73 -21.63
C ASN A 414 36.42 -15.29 -22.23
N GLN A 415 36.39 -15.46 -23.56
CA GLN A 415 35.23 -16.09 -24.22
C GLN A 415 35.04 -17.57 -23.76
N ILE A 416 36.13 -18.30 -23.57
CA ILE A 416 36.09 -19.66 -23.02
C ILE A 416 35.55 -19.67 -21.60
N ALA A 417 36.00 -18.74 -20.75
CA ALA A 417 35.51 -18.64 -19.37
C ALA A 417 34.01 -18.33 -19.34
N ASP A 418 33.53 -17.41 -20.19
CA ASP A 418 32.11 -17.06 -20.31
C ASP A 418 31.26 -18.24 -20.79
N TYR A 419 31.75 -18.95 -21.81
CA TYR A 419 31.11 -20.18 -22.33
C TYR A 419 30.98 -21.23 -21.22
N ASN A 420 32.07 -21.52 -20.52
CA ASN A 420 32.06 -22.51 -19.43
C ASN A 420 31.08 -22.11 -18.33
N ARG A 421 31.03 -20.83 -17.96
CA ARG A 421 30.07 -20.31 -16.98
C ARG A 421 28.62 -20.51 -17.42
N GLN A 422 28.31 -20.16 -18.68
CA GLN A 422 26.94 -20.32 -19.22
C GLN A 422 26.53 -21.80 -19.32
N LEU A 423 27.47 -22.68 -19.66
CA LEU A 423 27.23 -24.13 -19.73
C LEU A 423 26.91 -24.70 -18.37
N LEU A 424 27.65 -24.32 -17.33
CA LEU A 424 27.39 -24.72 -15.95
C LEU A 424 26.06 -24.17 -15.44
N GLU A 425 25.70 -22.95 -15.83
CA GLU A 425 24.37 -22.37 -15.54
C GLU A 425 23.24 -23.16 -16.22
N LEU A 426 23.44 -23.55 -17.48
CA LEU A 426 22.48 -24.36 -18.23
C LEU A 426 22.25 -25.71 -17.54
N GLU A 427 23.30 -26.40 -17.12
CA GLU A 427 23.21 -27.68 -16.43
C GLU A 427 22.46 -27.56 -15.11
N LYS A 428 22.76 -26.52 -14.30
CA LYS A 428 22.04 -26.22 -13.06
C LYS A 428 20.55 -25.97 -13.31
N MET A 429 20.22 -25.23 -14.38
CA MET A 429 18.82 -24.95 -14.72
C MET A 429 18.08 -26.20 -15.23
N GLN A 430 18.72 -27.06 -15.98
CA GLN A 430 18.14 -28.31 -16.47
C GLN A 430 17.83 -29.29 -15.33
N ALA A 431 18.65 -29.32 -14.29
CA ALA A 431 18.44 -30.16 -13.11
C ALA A 431 17.18 -29.76 -12.29
N VAL A 432 16.67 -28.54 -12.48
CA VAL A 432 15.52 -27.99 -11.70
C VAL A 432 14.17 -28.12 -12.42
N GLY A 433 14.14 -28.39 -13.74
CA GLY A 433 12.90 -28.58 -14.51
C GLY A 433 12.99 -28.05 -15.94
N GLY A 434 12.84 -28.94 -16.91
CA GLY A 434 13.17 -28.73 -18.32
C GLY A 434 12.27 -27.78 -19.15
N ASN A 435 11.25 -27.14 -18.57
CA ASN A 435 10.30 -26.33 -19.34
C ASN A 435 10.45 -24.81 -19.12
N ASN A 436 11.63 -24.37 -18.73
CA ASN A 436 11.89 -22.94 -18.57
C ASN A 436 12.33 -22.32 -19.93
N PRO A 437 11.66 -21.26 -20.44
CA PRO A 437 12.06 -20.57 -21.69
C PRO A 437 13.52 -20.10 -21.66
N ARG A 438 14.08 -19.80 -20.50
CA ARG A 438 15.48 -19.41 -20.28
C ARG A 438 16.47 -20.51 -20.66
N VAL A 439 16.07 -21.78 -20.55
CA VAL A 439 16.91 -22.93 -20.97
C VAL A 439 17.11 -22.96 -22.48
N ALA A 440 16.08 -22.61 -23.25
CA ALA A 440 16.18 -22.55 -24.71
C ALA A 440 17.09 -21.37 -25.15
N GLU A 441 16.91 -20.22 -24.52
CA GLU A 441 17.72 -19.02 -24.75
C GLU A 441 19.20 -19.26 -24.43
N LEU A 442 19.51 -19.90 -23.30
CA LEU A 442 20.87 -20.26 -22.91
C LEU A 442 21.50 -21.26 -23.87
N LYS A 443 20.77 -22.28 -24.36
CA LYS A 443 21.28 -23.22 -25.34
C LYS A 443 21.68 -22.54 -26.66
N GLU A 444 20.85 -21.61 -27.11
CA GLU A 444 21.14 -20.85 -28.32
C GLU A 444 22.33 -19.92 -28.11
N SER A 445 22.41 -19.24 -26.97
CA SER A 445 23.54 -18.40 -26.57
C SER A 445 24.85 -19.20 -26.53
N ILE A 446 24.86 -20.36 -25.88
CA ILE A 446 26.02 -21.26 -25.77
C ILE A 446 26.47 -21.74 -27.16
N ALA A 447 25.53 -22.13 -28.04
CA ALA A 447 25.88 -22.56 -29.41
C ALA A 447 26.48 -21.39 -30.21
N SER A 448 25.89 -20.22 -30.11
CA SER A 448 26.38 -18.99 -30.74
C SER A 448 27.79 -18.63 -30.22
N GLN A 449 28.00 -18.72 -28.92
CA GLN A 449 29.27 -18.39 -28.27
C GLN A 449 30.37 -19.38 -28.64
N ARG A 450 30.07 -20.70 -28.70
CA ARG A 450 31.02 -21.73 -29.20
C ARG A 450 31.48 -21.39 -30.63
N GLN A 451 30.53 -21.01 -31.49
CA GLN A 451 30.87 -20.60 -32.84
C GLN A 451 31.71 -19.30 -32.89
N SER A 452 31.42 -18.38 -31.94
CA SER A 452 32.21 -17.14 -31.81
C SER A 452 33.65 -17.45 -31.38
N ILE A 453 33.85 -18.37 -30.42
CA ILE A 453 35.18 -18.84 -29.97
C ILE A 453 35.94 -19.46 -31.15
N VAL A 454 35.31 -20.33 -31.95
CA VAL A 454 35.94 -20.91 -33.13
C VAL A 454 36.39 -19.82 -34.11
N ARG A 455 35.55 -18.82 -34.37
CA ARG A 455 35.90 -17.68 -35.23
C ARG A 455 37.06 -16.86 -34.66
N SER A 456 37.06 -16.63 -33.34
CA SER A 456 38.13 -15.89 -32.67
C SER A 456 39.47 -16.65 -32.73
N ILE A 457 39.43 -17.99 -32.57
CA ILE A 457 40.61 -18.85 -32.77
C ILE A 457 41.06 -18.81 -34.25
N ASP A 458 40.12 -18.85 -35.20
CA ASP A 458 40.46 -18.74 -36.63
C ASP A 458 41.15 -17.42 -36.96
N ASN A 459 40.70 -16.34 -36.40
CA ASN A 459 41.34 -15.03 -36.52
C ASN A 459 42.73 -15.01 -35.87
N ALA A 460 42.88 -15.63 -34.69
CA ALA A 460 44.19 -15.80 -34.03
C ALA A 460 45.13 -16.65 -34.88
N VAL A 461 44.67 -17.79 -35.39
CA VAL A 461 45.43 -18.66 -36.33
C VAL A 461 45.84 -17.91 -37.57
N ALA A 462 44.93 -17.11 -38.16
CA ALA A 462 45.28 -16.30 -39.35
C ALA A 462 46.37 -15.26 -39.02
N GLY A 463 46.22 -14.55 -37.87
CA GLY A 463 47.22 -13.60 -37.39
C GLY A 463 48.57 -14.25 -37.10
N LEU A 464 48.60 -15.40 -36.44
CA LEU A 464 49.80 -16.18 -36.19
C LEU A 464 50.44 -16.66 -37.44
N ARG A 465 49.69 -17.08 -38.49
CA ARG A 465 50.23 -17.47 -39.79
C ARG A 465 50.92 -16.32 -40.53
N VAL A 466 50.37 -15.10 -40.43
CA VAL A 466 51.02 -13.90 -41.02
C VAL A 466 52.32 -13.64 -40.28
N ARG A 467 52.33 -13.62 -38.94
CA ARG A 467 53.53 -13.43 -38.12
C ARG A 467 54.59 -14.51 -38.41
N LEU A 468 54.15 -15.78 -38.52
CA LEU A 468 55.05 -16.88 -38.89
C LEU A 468 55.68 -16.69 -40.26
N ARG A 469 54.92 -16.25 -41.26
CA ARG A 469 55.42 -15.96 -42.58
C ARG A 469 56.47 -14.85 -42.54
N ASP A 470 56.22 -13.80 -41.79
CA ASP A 470 57.17 -12.65 -41.66
C ASP A 470 58.40 -13.06 -40.90
N ALA A 471 58.32 -13.85 -39.84
CA ALA A 471 59.44 -14.41 -39.10
C ALA A 471 60.23 -15.37 -39.98
N SER A 472 59.55 -16.29 -40.67
CA SER A 472 60.20 -17.25 -41.61
C SER A 472 60.84 -16.56 -42.81
N ALA A 473 60.23 -15.49 -43.34
CA ALA A 473 60.87 -14.68 -44.42
C ALA A 473 62.08 -13.96 -43.89
N SER A 474 62.08 -13.49 -42.66
CA SER A 474 63.28 -12.85 -42.05
C SER A 474 64.36 -13.85 -41.73
N GLU A 475 64.00 -15.04 -41.27
CA GLU A 475 64.94 -16.16 -41.13
C GLU A 475 65.57 -16.58 -42.48
N GLN A 476 64.75 -16.72 -43.53
CA GLN A 476 65.22 -17.10 -44.89
C GLN A 476 66.14 -16.04 -45.47
N ARG A 477 65.90 -14.74 -45.19
CA ARG A 477 66.84 -13.65 -45.56
C ARG A 477 68.12 -13.73 -44.74
N ALA A 478 68.12 -14.08 -43.50
CA ALA A 478 69.26 -14.29 -42.64
C ALA A 478 70.00 -15.55 -43.11
N GLN A 479 69.29 -16.61 -43.45
CA GLN A 479 69.83 -17.86 -43.95
C GLN A 479 70.39 -17.78 -45.40
N SER A 480 69.80 -16.95 -46.29
CA SER A 480 70.31 -16.71 -47.62
C SER A 480 71.69 -16.01 -47.65
N ARG A 481 72.07 -15.35 -46.55
CA ARG A 481 73.40 -14.81 -46.36
C ARG A 481 74.40 -15.90 -45.95
N VAL A 482 73.98 -17.12 -45.55
CA VAL A 482 74.76 -18.30 -45.21
C VAL A 482 74.95 -19.29 -46.41
N THR A 483 74.65 -18.88 -47.62
CA THR A 483 74.44 -19.70 -48.80
C THR A 483 75.70 -20.53 -49.35
N THR A 484 76.61 -20.79 -48.47
CA THR A 484 77.77 -21.67 -48.84
C THR A 484 77.80 -22.98 -48.03
N ILE A 485 76.76 -23.32 -47.32
CA ILE A 485 76.69 -24.54 -46.51
C ILE A 485 76.09 -25.74 -47.29
N PRO A 486 76.72 -26.95 -47.20
CA PRO A 486 76.27 -28.14 -47.90
C PRO A 486 74.85 -28.53 -47.63
N THR A 487 74.18 -29.20 -48.58
CA THR A 487 72.78 -29.64 -48.47
C THR A 487 72.51 -30.49 -47.24
N LYS A 488 73.49 -31.28 -46.76
CA LYS A 488 73.39 -32.09 -45.52
C LYS A 488 73.21 -31.24 -44.22
N GLU A 489 73.78 -30.09 -44.16
CA GLU A 489 73.63 -29.16 -43.00
C GLU A 489 72.27 -28.55 -42.95
N ARG A 490 71.62 -28.24 -44.10
CA ARG A 490 70.29 -27.70 -44.21
C ARG A 490 69.25 -28.70 -43.78
N GLU A 491 69.38 -29.95 -44.08
CA GLU A 491 68.51 -31.05 -43.65
C GLU A 491 68.62 -31.28 -42.17
N MET A 492 69.83 -31.26 -41.62
CA MET A 492 70.09 -31.36 -40.17
C MET A 492 69.43 -30.23 -39.43
N LEU A 493 69.60 -28.97 -39.83
CA LEU A 493 68.98 -27.79 -39.22
C LEU A 493 67.46 -27.87 -39.27
N SER A 494 66.90 -28.50 -40.38
CA SER A 494 65.44 -28.72 -40.44
C SER A 494 64.94 -29.73 -39.38
N LEU A 495 65.70 -30.83 -39.14
CA LEU A 495 65.39 -31.81 -38.16
C LEU A 495 65.55 -31.24 -36.73
N GLU A 496 66.66 -30.52 -36.51
CA GLU A 496 66.83 -29.83 -35.18
C GLU A 496 65.77 -28.78 -34.89
N ARG A 497 65.32 -28.04 -35.92
CA ARG A 497 64.15 -27.15 -35.75
C ARG A 497 62.90 -27.92 -35.36
N LYS A 498 62.62 -29.01 -36.06
CA LYS A 498 61.42 -29.85 -35.70
C LYS A 498 61.50 -30.35 -34.27
N GLN A 499 62.67 -30.84 -33.86
CA GLN A 499 62.88 -31.28 -32.47
C GLN A 499 62.66 -30.11 -31.50
N LYS A 500 63.26 -28.95 -31.77
CA LYS A 500 63.16 -27.77 -30.86
C LYS A 500 61.71 -27.24 -30.73
N ILE A 501 60.94 -27.29 -31.82
CA ILE A 501 59.54 -26.98 -31.81
C ILE A 501 58.78 -27.95 -30.85
N LYS A 502 59.05 -29.27 -31.01
CA LYS A 502 58.36 -30.27 -30.17
C LYS A 502 58.79 -30.20 -28.70
N GLU A 503 60.08 -29.92 -28.45
CA GLU A 503 60.60 -29.66 -27.09
C GLU A 503 59.99 -28.42 -26.49
N SER A 504 59.94 -27.31 -27.21
CA SER A 504 59.30 -26.08 -26.74
C SER A 504 57.81 -26.27 -26.41
N LEU A 505 57.10 -27.01 -27.27
CA LEU A 505 55.67 -27.34 -27.05
C LEU A 505 55.52 -28.26 -25.84
N TYR A 506 56.39 -29.25 -25.67
CA TYR A 506 56.39 -30.12 -24.51
C TYR A 506 56.57 -29.34 -23.21
N LEU A 507 57.61 -28.50 -23.16
CA LEU A 507 57.89 -27.64 -22.00
C LEU A 507 56.75 -26.66 -21.70
N PHE A 508 56.17 -26.07 -22.76
CA PHE A 508 54.98 -25.21 -22.62
C PHE A 508 53.83 -25.95 -21.98
N LEU A 509 53.50 -27.14 -22.50
CA LEU A 509 52.39 -27.94 -21.95
C LEU A 509 52.68 -28.41 -20.51
N LEU A 510 53.93 -28.72 -20.21
CA LEU A 510 54.34 -29.09 -18.86
C LEU A 510 54.12 -27.91 -17.88
N ASN A 511 54.56 -26.72 -18.27
CA ASN A 511 54.31 -25.51 -17.47
C ASN A 511 52.80 -25.26 -17.27
N ARG A 512 52.00 -25.40 -18.33
CA ARG A 512 50.54 -25.26 -18.25
C ARG A 512 49.90 -26.31 -17.34
N ARG A 513 50.43 -27.55 -17.34
CA ARG A 513 49.98 -28.56 -16.41
C ARG A 513 50.19 -28.14 -14.93
N GLU A 514 51.40 -27.65 -14.64
CA GLU A 514 51.72 -27.16 -13.31
C GLU A 514 50.91 -25.93 -12.90
N GLU A 515 50.72 -24.95 -13.79
CA GLU A 515 49.84 -23.82 -13.54
C GLU A 515 48.41 -24.22 -13.28
N ASN A 516 47.85 -25.18 -14.04
CA ASN A 516 46.52 -25.71 -13.86
C ASN A 516 46.40 -26.46 -12.51
N SER A 517 47.40 -27.29 -12.15
CA SER A 517 47.47 -27.97 -10.87
C SER A 517 47.53 -26.98 -9.71
N LEU A 518 48.33 -25.93 -9.81
CA LEU A 518 48.40 -24.86 -8.82
C LEU A 518 47.07 -24.11 -8.71
N SER A 519 46.42 -23.79 -9.85
CA SER A 519 45.13 -23.12 -9.87
C SER A 519 44.05 -23.98 -9.20
N GLN A 520 44.07 -25.31 -9.39
CA GLN A 520 43.19 -26.25 -8.72
C GLN A 520 43.42 -26.28 -7.21
N ALA A 521 44.70 -26.38 -6.78
CA ALA A 521 45.09 -26.38 -5.37
C ALA A 521 44.75 -25.07 -4.64
N MET A 522 44.73 -23.94 -5.34
CA MET A 522 44.44 -22.60 -4.84
C MET A 522 42.96 -22.20 -5.04
N ALA A 523 42.06 -23.14 -5.35
CA ALA A 523 40.65 -22.83 -5.49
C ALA A 523 40.09 -22.24 -4.20
N ASP A 524 39.76 -20.95 -4.22
CA ASP A 524 39.26 -20.17 -3.08
C ASP A 524 37.76 -19.86 -3.25
N ASN A 525 37.11 -19.56 -2.15
CA ASN A 525 35.69 -19.21 -2.08
C ASN A 525 35.39 -17.96 -2.92
N ASN A 526 34.36 -18.02 -3.73
CA ASN A 526 33.88 -16.87 -4.51
C ASN A 526 33.23 -15.81 -3.62
N ALA A 527 32.40 -16.25 -2.67
CA ALA A 527 31.79 -15.37 -1.68
C ALA A 527 32.53 -15.48 -0.34
N ARG A 528 33.13 -14.38 0.11
CA ARG A 528 33.72 -14.28 1.43
C ARG A 528 32.74 -13.59 2.37
N VAL A 529 32.48 -14.20 3.52
CA VAL A 529 31.65 -13.61 4.56
C VAL A 529 32.39 -12.40 5.16
N ILE A 530 31.72 -11.26 5.20
CA ILE A 530 32.13 -10.04 5.93
C ILE A 530 31.48 -10.08 7.31
N ASP A 531 30.13 -10.19 7.34
CA ASP A 531 29.37 -10.35 8.57
C ASP A 531 28.60 -11.67 8.48
N GLU A 532 28.76 -12.52 9.49
CA GLU A 532 27.99 -13.75 9.63
C GLU A 532 26.51 -13.46 9.74
N ALA A 533 25.67 -14.44 9.45
CA ALA A 533 24.24 -14.32 9.55
C ALA A 533 23.83 -14.08 11.01
N VAL A 534 23.15 -12.99 11.26
CA VAL A 534 22.61 -12.63 12.59
C VAL A 534 21.09 -12.43 12.48
N GLY A 535 20.38 -13.14 13.35
CA GLY A 535 18.93 -12.98 13.52
C GLY A 535 18.61 -11.79 14.40
N VAL A 536 17.85 -10.85 13.86
CA VAL A 536 17.37 -9.66 14.59
C VAL A 536 15.96 -9.92 15.10
N GLY A 537 15.58 -9.33 16.22
CA GLY A 537 14.28 -9.50 16.88
C GLY A 537 13.08 -9.43 15.96
N PRO A 538 11.88 -9.76 16.44
CA PRO A 538 10.72 -9.95 15.57
C PRO A 538 10.40 -8.69 14.76
N VAL A 539 10.42 -8.83 13.44
CA VAL A 539 10.10 -7.74 12.50
C VAL A 539 8.61 -7.67 12.17
N SER A 540 7.89 -8.77 12.39
CA SER A 540 6.45 -8.88 12.20
C SER A 540 5.85 -9.81 13.26
N PRO A 541 4.63 -9.53 13.72
CA PRO A 541 3.85 -8.31 13.52
C PRO A 541 4.42 -7.11 14.30
N LYS A 542 4.39 -5.91 13.71
CA LYS A 542 4.87 -4.68 14.38
C LYS A 542 3.82 -4.19 15.36
N ARG A 543 4.03 -4.39 16.67
CA ARG A 543 3.12 -4.02 17.76
C ARG A 543 2.56 -2.61 17.62
N ASN A 544 3.44 -1.63 17.44
CA ASN A 544 3.03 -0.22 17.41
C ASN A 544 2.16 0.11 16.18
N GLN A 545 2.42 -0.51 15.03
CA GLN A 545 1.61 -0.30 13.82
C GLN A 545 0.21 -0.91 13.97
N ILE A 546 0.11 -2.13 14.51
CA ILE A 546 -1.17 -2.81 14.72
C ILE A 546 -2.02 -2.06 15.74
N LEU A 547 -1.43 -1.65 16.88
CA LEU A 547 -2.14 -0.88 17.90
C LEU A 547 -2.56 0.49 17.37
N LEU A 548 -1.72 1.16 16.57
CA LEU A 548 -2.06 2.42 15.92
C LEU A 548 -3.21 2.26 14.94
N LEU A 549 -3.20 1.21 14.11
CA LEU A 549 -4.30 0.90 13.21
C LEU A 549 -5.60 0.62 13.97
N GLY A 550 -5.54 -0.13 15.06
CA GLY A 550 -6.68 -0.36 15.95
C GLY A 550 -7.23 0.94 16.53
N LEU A 551 -6.36 1.82 17.02
CA LEU A 551 -6.74 3.12 17.55
C LEU A 551 -7.37 4.01 16.48
N MET A 552 -6.77 4.08 15.28
CA MET A 552 -7.32 4.84 14.16
C MET A 552 -8.68 4.31 13.71
N ALA A 553 -8.83 2.99 13.56
CA ALA A 553 -10.10 2.37 13.19
C ALA A 553 -11.18 2.66 14.26
N GLY A 554 -10.81 2.54 15.54
CA GLY A 554 -11.71 2.83 16.66
C GLY A 554 -12.16 4.28 16.71
N PHE A 555 -11.35 5.22 16.22
CA PHE A 555 -11.72 6.64 16.14
C PHE A 555 -12.49 6.98 14.87
N LEU A 556 -12.03 6.49 13.71
CA LEU A 556 -12.59 6.85 12.39
C LEU A 556 -13.97 6.25 12.15
N LEU A 557 -14.21 5.01 12.61
CA LEU A 557 -15.47 4.34 12.33
C LEU A 557 -16.68 5.06 12.95
N PRO A 558 -16.71 5.38 14.27
CA PRO A 558 -17.83 6.12 14.86
C PRO A 558 -17.93 7.55 14.29
N ALA A 559 -16.79 8.19 13.96
CA ALA A 559 -16.81 9.49 13.31
C ALA A 559 -17.51 9.43 11.96
N LEU A 560 -17.17 8.44 11.13
CA LEU A 560 -17.80 8.23 9.84
C LEU A 560 -19.32 7.97 9.96
N ILE A 561 -19.72 7.09 10.86
CA ILE A 561 -21.14 6.79 11.10
C ILE A 561 -21.89 8.04 11.53
N LEU A 562 -21.34 8.83 12.46
CA LEU A 562 -21.98 10.05 12.96
C LEU A 562 -22.04 11.15 11.90
N ILE A 563 -20.97 11.30 11.09
CA ILE A 563 -20.94 12.23 9.97
C ILE A 563 -22.02 11.86 8.94
N ILE A 564 -22.09 10.59 8.54
CA ILE A 564 -23.14 10.11 7.63
C ILE A 564 -24.52 10.40 8.21
N LYS A 565 -24.73 10.17 9.50
CA LYS A 565 -26.01 10.46 10.17
C LYS A 565 -26.35 11.95 10.13
N VAL A 566 -25.38 12.85 10.31
CA VAL A 566 -25.57 14.31 10.21
C VAL A 566 -25.92 14.71 8.77
N PHE A 567 -25.25 14.13 7.79
CA PHE A 567 -25.54 14.41 6.36
C PHE A 567 -26.90 13.88 5.90
N LEU A 568 -27.38 12.79 6.50
CA LEU A 568 -28.71 12.24 6.21
C LEU A 568 -29.86 12.93 6.96
N ASP A 569 -29.55 13.78 7.98
CA ASP A 569 -30.57 14.50 8.74
C ASP A 569 -30.97 15.81 8.04
N ASN A 570 -31.99 15.71 7.21
CA ASN A 570 -32.53 16.83 6.43
C ASN A 570 -33.64 17.60 7.17
N LYS A 571 -33.81 17.43 8.50
CA LYS A 571 -34.90 18.06 9.25
C LYS A 571 -34.57 19.48 9.71
N VAL A 572 -35.58 20.36 9.67
CA VAL A 572 -35.52 21.70 10.26
C VAL A 572 -35.61 21.57 11.79
N ARG A 573 -34.55 21.98 12.51
CA ARG A 573 -34.49 21.86 13.99
C ARG A 573 -34.28 23.19 14.68
N THR A 574 -33.64 24.15 14.03
CA THR A 574 -33.28 25.43 14.61
C THR A 574 -33.89 26.59 13.84
N HIS A 575 -33.93 27.75 14.49
CA HIS A 575 -34.31 29.01 13.84
C HIS A 575 -33.46 29.28 12.59
N LYS A 576 -32.14 29.03 12.65
CA LYS A 576 -31.25 29.23 11.51
C LYS A 576 -31.58 28.32 10.33
N ASP A 577 -32.02 27.09 10.60
CA ASP A 577 -32.46 26.17 9.55
C ASP A 577 -33.72 26.70 8.84
N LEU A 578 -34.62 27.32 9.59
CA LEU A 578 -35.89 27.81 9.07
C LEU A 578 -35.73 29.15 8.32
N THR A 579 -34.93 30.08 8.84
CA THR A 579 -34.80 31.42 8.25
C THR A 579 -33.77 31.52 7.14
N ARG A 580 -32.89 30.53 6.98
CA ARG A 580 -31.87 30.51 5.93
C ARG A 580 -32.53 30.30 4.56
N GLY A 581 -32.55 31.29 3.73
CA GLY A 581 -33.11 31.22 2.39
C GLY A 581 -34.62 31.49 2.30
N LEU A 582 -35.28 31.86 3.40
CA LEU A 582 -36.65 32.34 3.41
C LEU A 582 -36.69 33.86 3.68
N THR A 583 -37.60 34.53 3.00
CA THR A 583 -37.91 35.97 3.21
C THR A 583 -39.10 36.16 4.12
N ILE A 584 -39.74 35.09 4.55
CA ILE A 584 -40.94 35.09 5.36
C ILE A 584 -40.62 35.59 6.77
N PRO A 585 -41.40 36.54 7.34
CA PRO A 585 -41.19 37.01 8.67
C PRO A 585 -41.24 35.89 9.73
N TYR A 586 -40.26 35.88 10.62
CA TYR A 586 -40.17 34.90 11.71
C TYR A 586 -40.62 35.56 13.04
N LEU A 587 -41.65 35.04 13.66
CA LEU A 587 -42.19 35.61 14.89
C LEU A 587 -41.49 35.04 16.14
N GLY A 588 -41.07 33.82 16.13
CA GLY A 588 -40.38 33.24 17.27
C GLY A 588 -40.47 31.70 17.38
N SER A 589 -39.83 31.17 18.41
CA SER A 589 -39.87 29.76 18.73
C SER A 589 -40.58 29.42 20.02
N VAL A 590 -41.30 28.30 19.98
CA VAL A 590 -42.00 27.76 21.17
C VAL A 590 -41.20 26.53 21.64
N PRO A 591 -40.77 26.49 22.91
CA PRO A 591 -39.97 25.40 23.41
C PRO A 591 -40.75 24.10 23.53
N LEU A 592 -40.06 22.97 23.40
CA LEU A 592 -40.60 21.65 23.75
C LEU A 592 -40.29 21.40 25.22
N ASP A 593 -41.34 21.28 26.05
CA ASP A 593 -41.17 20.76 27.40
C ASP A 593 -41.52 19.26 27.46
N PRO A 594 -40.50 18.40 27.65
CA PRO A 594 -40.70 16.96 27.77
C PRO A 594 -41.46 16.57 29.04
N GLU A 595 -41.41 17.40 30.10
CA GLU A 595 -42.10 17.13 31.36
C GLU A 595 -43.60 17.46 31.25
N HIS A 596 -43.93 18.51 30.52
CA HIS A 596 -45.34 18.81 30.21
C HIS A 596 -46.00 17.66 29.42
N LEU A 597 -45.31 17.08 28.40
CA LEU A 597 -45.83 15.94 27.68
C LEU A 597 -46.03 14.69 28.57
N LYS A 598 -45.17 14.49 29.57
CA LYS A 598 -45.33 13.40 30.55
C LYS A 598 -46.49 13.64 31.55
N ARG A 599 -46.69 14.89 31.97
CA ARG A 599 -47.79 15.30 32.88
C ARG A 599 -49.14 15.20 32.18
N GLN A 600 -49.23 15.66 30.92
CA GLN A 600 -50.44 15.55 30.09
C GLN A 600 -50.86 14.07 29.87
N ARG A 601 -49.90 13.18 29.65
CA ARG A 601 -50.18 11.74 29.60
C ARG A 601 -50.66 11.12 30.91
N LYS A 602 -50.42 11.79 32.04
CA LYS A 602 -50.87 11.34 33.40
C LYS A 602 -52.14 12.00 33.87
N GLY A 603 -52.81 12.83 33.03
CA GLY A 603 -54.09 13.48 33.41
C GLY A 603 -53.97 14.53 34.54
N LEU A 604 -52.76 15.07 34.77
CA LEU A 604 -52.52 16.08 35.80
C LEU A 604 -52.91 17.47 35.28
N LYS A 605 -53.52 18.31 36.13
CA LYS A 605 -53.96 19.67 35.80
C LYS A 605 -52.81 20.46 35.16
N ARG A 606 -53.17 21.32 34.20
CA ARG A 606 -52.34 22.22 33.43
C ARG A 606 -51.67 23.25 34.37
N GLU A 607 -50.44 22.99 34.77
CA GLU A 607 -49.56 23.99 35.34
C GLU A 607 -48.94 24.75 34.18
N GLN A 608 -49.10 26.06 34.11
CA GLN A 608 -48.58 26.88 33.03
C GLN A 608 -47.06 26.75 32.98
N ASP A 609 -46.52 26.30 31.82
CA ASP A 609 -45.11 26.25 31.62
C ASP A 609 -44.58 27.70 31.38
N GLU A 610 -43.84 28.22 32.38
CA GLU A 610 -43.28 29.58 32.34
C GLU A 610 -42.54 29.88 31.03
N LYS A 611 -41.85 28.87 30.47
CA LYS A 611 -41.11 29.02 29.21
C LYS A 611 -42.03 29.14 28.00
N VAL A 612 -43.16 28.43 28.00
CA VAL A 612 -44.14 28.52 26.90
C VAL A 612 -44.85 29.86 26.98
N ASN A 613 -45.25 30.31 28.18
CA ASN A 613 -45.87 31.61 28.40
C ASN A 613 -44.95 32.77 27.92
N GLU A 614 -43.67 32.70 28.25
CA GLU A 614 -42.71 33.71 27.82
C GLU A 614 -42.56 33.70 26.27
N ALA A 615 -42.52 32.51 25.66
CA ALA A 615 -42.50 32.41 24.20
C ALA A 615 -43.76 33.00 23.55
N MET A 616 -44.94 32.81 24.14
CA MET A 616 -46.20 33.40 23.63
C MET A 616 -46.22 34.90 23.78
N LYS A 617 -45.68 35.47 24.87
CA LYS A 617 -45.53 36.92 25.03
C LYS A 617 -44.61 37.50 23.93
N ILE A 618 -43.52 36.79 23.57
CA ILE A 618 -42.65 37.20 22.48
C ILE A 618 -43.38 37.14 21.14
N LEU A 619 -44.10 36.04 20.86
CA LEU A 619 -44.88 35.96 19.62
C LEU A 619 -45.89 37.07 19.49
N ARG A 620 -46.62 37.40 20.60
CA ARG A 620 -47.57 38.53 20.68
C ARG A 620 -46.90 39.86 20.42
N THR A 621 -45.75 40.14 21.03
CA THR A 621 -44.99 41.37 20.84
C THR A 621 -44.51 41.50 19.38
N ASN A 622 -43.99 40.44 18.81
CA ASN A 622 -43.49 40.44 17.42
C ASN A 622 -44.64 40.60 16.43
N MET A 623 -45.79 39.97 16.68
CA MET A 623 -47.01 40.23 15.90
C MET A 623 -47.46 41.69 15.97
N ALA A 624 -47.38 42.36 17.15
CA ALA A 624 -47.73 43.75 17.30
C ALA A 624 -46.84 44.68 16.45
N PHE A 625 -45.56 44.37 16.28
CA PHE A 625 -44.66 45.10 15.37
C PHE A 625 -45.05 44.92 13.88
N MET A 626 -45.54 43.78 13.48
CA MET A 626 -46.06 43.59 12.11
C MET A 626 -47.33 44.41 11.86
N ARG A 627 -48.11 44.62 12.87
CA ARG A 627 -49.38 45.41 12.82
C ARG A 627 -49.18 46.85 12.47
N SER A 628 -48.03 47.48 12.82
CA SER A 628 -47.82 48.91 12.61
C SER A 628 -47.73 49.33 11.14
N GLY A 629 -47.61 48.37 10.20
CA GLY A 629 -47.54 48.65 8.74
C GLY A 629 -48.78 48.32 7.94
N THR A 630 -49.76 47.57 8.48
CA THR A 630 -50.81 46.96 7.70
C THR A 630 -52.26 47.18 8.18
N GLY A 631 -52.51 48.07 9.16
CA GLY A 631 -53.86 48.36 9.70
C GLY A 631 -54.29 47.49 10.89
N GLN A 632 -55.60 47.41 11.14
CA GLN A 632 -56.08 46.61 12.27
C GLN A 632 -55.99 45.09 11.97
N MET A 633 -55.15 44.39 12.71
CA MET A 633 -55.07 42.92 12.69
C MET A 633 -55.84 42.35 13.86
N GLN A 634 -57.11 41.97 13.65
CA GLN A 634 -57.98 41.38 14.65
C GLN A 634 -58.08 39.87 14.51
N VAL A 635 -58.00 39.32 13.27
CA VAL A 635 -58.19 37.89 12.97
C VAL A 635 -56.85 37.24 12.71
N VAL A 636 -56.44 36.35 13.63
CA VAL A 636 -55.18 35.59 13.57
C VAL A 636 -55.48 34.14 13.26
N ALA A 637 -55.16 33.68 12.05
CA ALA A 637 -55.34 32.26 11.68
C ALA A 637 -54.05 31.49 11.88
N LEU A 638 -54.12 30.26 12.41
CA LEU A 638 -52.99 29.33 12.54
C LEU A 638 -53.12 28.19 11.59
N THR A 639 -52.08 27.89 10.83
CA THR A 639 -51.99 26.77 9.90
C THR A 639 -50.62 26.15 9.87
N SER A 640 -50.41 25.07 9.09
CA SER A 640 -49.11 24.37 8.92
C SER A 640 -49.09 23.52 7.67
N PHE A 641 -47.97 22.91 7.30
CA PHE A 641 -47.91 21.93 6.19
C PHE A 641 -48.66 20.64 6.49
N GLY A 642 -48.55 20.12 7.68
CA GLY A 642 -49.13 18.84 8.03
C GLY A 642 -49.71 18.75 9.42
N GLU A 643 -50.25 17.58 9.77
CA GLU A 643 -50.78 17.29 11.07
C GLU A 643 -49.71 17.18 12.17
N SER A 644 -50.15 17.29 13.43
CA SER A 644 -49.28 17.13 14.62
C SER A 644 -48.09 18.09 14.66
N THR A 645 -48.19 19.26 14.04
CA THR A 645 -47.23 20.33 14.14
C THR A 645 -47.39 21.15 15.42
N GLY A 646 -48.51 20.97 16.08
CA GLY A 646 -48.85 21.66 17.30
C GLY A 646 -49.56 23.01 17.08
N LYS A 647 -50.30 23.19 15.98
CA LYS A 647 -51.15 24.36 15.70
C LYS A 647 -52.06 24.66 16.84
N THR A 648 -52.90 23.69 17.21
CA THR A 648 -53.87 23.75 18.29
C THR A 648 -53.24 24.16 19.64
N PHE A 649 -52.07 23.59 19.95
CA PHE A 649 -51.29 23.99 21.14
C PHE A 649 -50.86 25.47 21.08
N VAL A 650 -50.33 25.89 19.93
CA VAL A 650 -49.92 27.31 19.75
C VAL A 650 -51.17 28.22 19.78
N ALA A 651 -52.29 27.85 19.11
CA ALA A 651 -53.51 28.64 19.07
C ALA A 651 -54.08 28.90 20.46
N GLN A 652 -54.19 27.86 21.26
CA GLN A 652 -54.72 27.91 22.60
C GLN A 652 -53.83 28.78 23.52
N ASN A 653 -52.51 28.53 23.57
CA ASN A 653 -51.63 29.32 24.45
C ASN A 653 -51.46 30.76 23.94
N PHE A 654 -51.59 30.97 22.64
CA PHE A 654 -51.51 32.30 22.04
C PHE A 654 -52.78 33.14 22.37
N ALA A 655 -53.99 32.52 22.27
CA ALA A 655 -55.26 33.12 22.70
C ALA A 655 -55.21 33.53 24.19
N GLU A 656 -54.74 32.63 25.04
CA GLU A 656 -54.55 32.86 26.45
C GLU A 656 -53.60 34.04 26.72
N SER A 657 -52.45 34.09 26.05
CA SER A 657 -51.48 35.17 26.14
C SER A 657 -52.01 36.52 25.65
N LEU A 658 -52.90 36.52 24.66
CA LEU A 658 -53.59 37.76 24.23
C LEU A 658 -54.58 38.22 25.27
N ALA A 659 -55.37 37.32 25.86
CA ALA A 659 -56.38 37.62 26.89
C ALA A 659 -55.77 38.14 28.20
N GLU A 660 -54.56 37.68 28.57
CA GLU A 660 -53.79 38.17 29.73
C GLU A 660 -53.53 39.67 29.67
N THR A 661 -53.67 40.30 28.51
CA THR A 661 -53.50 41.74 28.34
C THR A 661 -54.79 42.56 28.61
N GLY A 662 -55.85 41.89 29.11
CA GLY A 662 -57.15 42.54 29.31
C GLY A 662 -57.93 42.74 28.03
N ARG A 663 -57.54 42.13 26.91
CA ARG A 663 -58.26 42.21 25.63
C ARG A 663 -59.33 41.11 25.56
N ARG A 664 -60.46 41.44 24.92
CA ARG A 664 -61.47 40.43 24.62
C ARG A 664 -61.01 39.56 23.51
N VAL A 665 -60.82 38.28 23.79
CA VAL A 665 -60.29 37.29 22.84
C VAL A 665 -61.31 36.15 22.69
N ILE A 666 -61.53 35.75 21.42
CA ILE A 666 -62.26 34.53 21.12
C ILE A 666 -61.41 33.58 20.32
N LEU A 667 -61.41 32.34 20.72
CA LEU A 667 -60.73 31.21 19.99
C LEU A 667 -61.76 30.40 19.24
N ILE A 668 -61.52 30.14 17.95
CA ILE A 668 -62.44 29.43 17.08
C ILE A 668 -61.75 28.15 16.61
N ASP A 669 -62.39 27.00 16.80
CA ASP A 669 -61.95 25.75 16.17
C ASP A 669 -62.62 25.67 14.77
N LEU A 670 -61.85 26.01 13.76
CA LEU A 670 -62.23 25.94 12.35
C LEU A 670 -61.77 24.66 11.67
N ASP A 671 -61.11 23.72 12.40
CA ASP A 671 -60.89 22.35 11.95
C ASP A 671 -62.19 21.52 12.14
N ILE A 672 -63.22 21.88 11.41
CA ILE A 672 -64.54 21.23 11.48
C ILE A 672 -64.52 19.79 10.95
N ARG A 673 -63.37 19.30 10.46
CA ARG A 673 -63.19 17.90 10.08
C ARG A 673 -62.82 17.02 11.29
N LYS A 674 -61.89 17.50 12.11
CA LYS A 674 -61.31 16.75 13.23
C LYS A 674 -61.73 17.30 14.60
N GLY A 675 -61.97 18.59 14.69
CA GLY A 675 -62.32 19.28 15.93
C GLY A 675 -61.28 19.02 17.05
N THR A 676 -60.00 18.97 16.71
CA THR A 676 -58.97 18.56 17.68
C THR A 676 -58.91 19.49 18.88
N LEU A 677 -59.11 20.77 18.68
CA LEU A 677 -59.17 21.78 19.75
C LEU A 677 -60.42 21.56 20.60
N SER A 678 -61.57 21.38 19.99
CA SER A 678 -62.85 21.15 20.65
C SER A 678 -62.80 19.89 21.53
N HIS A 679 -62.29 18.78 21.01
CA HIS A 679 -62.09 17.55 21.78
C HIS A 679 -61.15 17.70 22.97
N SER A 680 -60.17 18.61 22.89
CA SER A 680 -59.23 18.88 23.98
C SER A 680 -59.82 19.72 25.10
N LEU A 681 -60.82 20.54 24.79
CA LEU A 681 -61.44 21.46 25.71
C LEU A 681 -62.76 20.91 26.31
N GLY A 682 -63.38 19.91 25.70
CA GLY A 682 -64.59 19.27 26.18
C GLY A 682 -65.37 18.54 25.10
N HIS A 683 -66.62 18.12 25.46
CA HIS A 683 -67.49 17.54 24.47
C HIS A 683 -68.59 18.58 24.14
N PHE A 684 -68.49 19.11 22.90
CA PHE A 684 -69.41 20.11 22.40
C PHE A 684 -70.24 19.52 21.26
N HIS A 685 -71.55 19.48 21.36
CA HIS A 685 -72.41 18.99 20.27
C HIS A 685 -72.82 20.11 19.31
N THR A 686 -72.83 21.32 19.76
CA THR A 686 -73.12 22.49 18.93
C THR A 686 -71.90 23.39 18.80
N GLY A 687 -71.69 23.91 17.59
CA GLY A 687 -70.57 24.75 17.30
C GLY A 687 -70.55 25.30 15.88
N MET A 688 -69.35 25.49 15.35
CA MET A 688 -69.12 26.14 14.08
C MET A 688 -69.81 25.43 12.91
N THR A 689 -69.78 24.08 12.83
CA THR A 689 -70.44 23.30 11.78
C THR A 689 -71.97 23.57 11.82
N ASN A 690 -72.57 23.51 13.04
CA ASN A 690 -73.99 23.68 13.21
C ASN A 690 -74.42 25.11 12.83
N TYR A 691 -73.66 26.12 13.22
CA TYR A 691 -73.90 27.50 12.88
C TYR A 691 -73.83 27.78 11.38
N LEU A 692 -72.83 27.21 10.68
CA LEU A 692 -72.69 27.39 9.26
C LEU A 692 -73.76 26.70 8.46
N ALA A 693 -74.33 25.55 8.96
CA ALA A 693 -75.33 24.77 8.29
C ALA A 693 -76.74 25.26 8.56
N ASP A 694 -77.05 25.76 9.78
CA ASP A 694 -78.38 26.21 10.19
C ASP A 694 -78.46 27.73 10.27
N THR A 695 -79.29 28.32 9.44
CA THR A 695 -79.52 29.75 9.35
C THR A 695 -80.28 30.32 10.60
N GLN A 696 -80.99 29.47 11.32
CA GLN A 696 -81.73 29.91 12.46
C GLN A 696 -80.94 29.93 13.77
N LEU A 697 -79.83 29.24 13.82
CA LEU A 697 -78.97 29.17 15.02
C LEU A 697 -78.34 30.51 15.34
N LYS A 698 -78.53 31.02 16.55
CA LYS A 698 -77.98 32.31 16.96
C LYS A 698 -76.48 32.15 17.37
N LEU A 699 -75.72 33.23 17.18
CA LEU A 699 -74.32 33.28 17.57
C LEU A 699 -74.09 33.01 19.07
N SER A 700 -74.94 33.56 19.91
CA SER A 700 -74.83 33.33 21.37
C SER A 700 -75.04 31.84 21.82
N GLU A 701 -75.54 30.99 20.96
CA GLU A 701 -75.77 29.58 21.30
C GLU A 701 -74.56 28.70 20.98
N ILE A 702 -73.59 29.23 20.28
CA ILE A 702 -72.36 28.51 19.92
C ILE A 702 -71.13 29.04 20.66
N ILE A 703 -71.21 30.21 21.31
CA ILE A 703 -70.11 30.78 22.09
C ILE A 703 -70.15 30.16 23.49
N VAL A 704 -68.98 29.53 23.81
CA VAL A 704 -68.72 29.04 25.16
C VAL A 704 -67.97 30.15 25.91
N PRO A 705 -68.51 30.77 26.90
CA PRO A 705 -67.89 31.90 27.61
C PRO A 705 -66.60 31.48 28.34
N SER A 706 -65.77 32.45 28.61
CA SER A 706 -64.57 32.30 29.44
C SER A 706 -64.98 31.80 30.89
N ASP A 707 -64.15 31.00 31.47
CA ASP A 707 -64.32 30.39 32.82
C ASP A 707 -63.02 30.54 33.64
N GLU A 708 -62.98 29.97 34.85
CA GLU A 708 -61.81 30.04 35.73
C GLU A 708 -60.53 29.40 35.13
N ASP A 709 -60.73 28.43 34.24
CA ASP A 709 -59.65 27.70 33.59
C ASP A 709 -59.24 28.36 32.23
N ARG A 710 -60.05 29.28 31.66
CA ARG A 710 -59.87 29.94 30.37
C ARG A 710 -60.29 31.40 30.44
N ASN A 711 -59.36 32.29 30.12
CA ASN A 711 -59.59 33.73 30.12
C ASN A 711 -60.05 34.31 28.72
N TYR A 712 -60.48 33.39 27.79
CA TYR A 712 -60.98 33.68 26.49
C TYR A 712 -62.27 32.93 26.18
N ASP A 713 -63.12 33.52 25.36
CA ASP A 713 -64.31 32.84 24.85
C ASP A 713 -63.96 31.85 23.75
N PHE A 714 -64.76 30.81 23.56
CA PHE A 714 -64.46 29.74 22.63
C PHE A 714 -65.67 29.34 21.76
N ILE A 715 -65.41 29.17 20.44
CA ILE A 715 -66.38 28.58 19.55
C ILE A 715 -65.89 27.17 19.14
N PRO A 716 -66.50 26.09 19.60
CA PRO A 716 -66.11 24.73 19.22
C PRO A 716 -66.47 24.41 17.75
N ALA A 717 -65.81 23.37 17.19
CA ALA A 717 -66.08 22.89 15.84
C ALA A 717 -67.54 22.41 15.68
N GLY A 718 -68.12 21.82 16.74
CA GLY A 718 -69.43 21.18 16.71
C GLY A 718 -69.40 19.79 16.10
N SER A 719 -70.54 19.38 15.55
CA SER A 719 -70.66 18.05 14.91
C SER A 719 -69.86 17.97 13.63
N THR A 720 -69.27 16.77 13.33
CA THR A 720 -68.50 16.57 12.13
C THR A 720 -69.30 16.82 10.85
N ALA A 721 -68.81 17.70 9.98
CA ALA A 721 -69.46 18.05 8.74
C ALA A 721 -69.17 17.04 7.61
N PRO A 722 -70.20 16.66 6.85
CA PRO A 722 -70.01 15.81 5.66
C PRO A 722 -69.34 16.58 4.51
N ASN A 723 -69.53 17.91 4.41
CA ASN A 723 -69.07 18.83 3.35
C ASN A 723 -68.36 20.08 3.96
N PRO A 724 -67.20 19.89 4.64
CA PRO A 724 -66.57 21.00 5.36
C PRO A 724 -66.14 22.16 4.49
N ALA A 725 -65.65 21.91 3.24
CA ALA A 725 -65.20 22.96 2.37
C ALA A 725 -66.33 23.91 1.95
N GLU A 726 -67.48 23.35 1.63
CA GLU A 726 -68.67 24.11 1.19
C GLU A 726 -69.19 25.02 2.35
N LEU A 727 -69.22 24.45 3.57
CA LEU A 727 -69.65 25.20 4.73
C LEU A 727 -68.69 26.38 5.01
N LEU A 728 -67.39 26.14 4.94
CA LEU A 728 -66.38 27.19 5.09
C LEU A 728 -66.42 28.26 3.98
N MET A 729 -66.89 27.87 2.77
CA MET A 729 -67.07 28.83 1.64
C MET A 729 -68.31 29.70 1.77
N SER A 730 -69.23 29.38 2.67
CA SER A 730 -70.49 30.08 2.82
C SER A 730 -70.25 31.52 3.28
N HIS A 731 -71.08 32.43 2.82
CA HIS A 731 -71.03 33.87 3.23
C HIS A 731 -71.31 34.08 4.72
N ARG A 732 -71.86 33.04 5.35
CA ARG A 732 -72.16 33.08 6.78
C ARG A 732 -70.91 33.07 7.68
N LEU A 733 -69.79 32.53 7.19
CA LEU A 733 -68.50 32.68 7.86
C LEU A 733 -68.02 34.14 7.86
N ASP A 734 -68.18 34.84 6.76
CA ASP A 734 -67.80 36.26 6.64
C ASP A 734 -68.65 37.13 7.56
N GLU A 735 -70.02 36.89 7.62
CA GLU A 735 -70.89 37.57 8.56
C GLU A 735 -70.53 37.28 10.01
N LEU A 736 -70.22 36.03 10.35
CA LEU A 736 -69.78 35.67 11.67
C LEU A 736 -68.57 36.48 12.11
N ILE A 737 -67.48 36.42 11.27
CA ILE A 737 -66.27 37.14 11.61
C ILE A 737 -66.46 38.66 11.65
N THR A 738 -67.33 39.21 10.83
CA THR A 738 -67.69 40.61 10.87
C THR A 738 -68.41 41.02 12.19
N ARG A 739 -69.32 40.19 12.67
CA ARG A 739 -70.01 40.37 13.97
C ARG A 739 -69.00 40.25 15.14
N LEU A 740 -68.15 39.21 15.10
CA LEU A 740 -67.13 39.00 16.13
C LEU A 740 -66.10 40.13 16.20
N LYS A 741 -65.73 40.74 15.05
CA LYS A 741 -64.87 41.89 15.03
C LYS A 741 -65.39 43.11 15.79
N ALA A 742 -66.73 43.22 15.91
CA ALA A 742 -67.34 44.28 16.73
C ALA A 742 -67.24 44.06 18.22
N ASP A 743 -67.28 42.78 18.63
CA ASP A 743 -67.34 42.39 20.04
C ASP A 743 -65.99 42.00 20.67
N TYR A 744 -65.04 41.54 19.86
CA TYR A 744 -63.74 41.04 20.32
C TYR A 744 -62.58 41.84 19.73
N ASP A 745 -61.56 42.05 20.53
CA ASP A 745 -60.30 42.70 20.12
C ASP A 745 -59.42 41.80 19.28
N PHE A 746 -59.46 40.46 19.54
CA PHE A 746 -58.77 39.43 18.79
C PHE A 746 -59.64 38.20 18.57
N ILE A 747 -59.55 37.67 17.37
CA ILE A 747 -60.17 36.42 16.96
C ILE A 747 -59.07 35.48 16.54
N VAL A 748 -58.83 34.43 17.30
CA VAL A 748 -57.81 33.40 17.02
C VAL A 748 -58.47 32.18 16.37
N ILE A 749 -58.00 31.75 15.21
CA ILE A 749 -58.59 30.66 14.44
C ILE A 749 -57.60 29.51 14.36
N ASP A 750 -57.98 28.34 14.95
CA ASP A 750 -57.25 27.10 14.70
C ASP A 750 -57.76 26.45 13.41
N SER A 751 -56.96 26.50 12.37
CA SER A 751 -57.31 26.05 11.03
C SER A 751 -56.66 24.72 10.66
N VAL A 752 -57.09 24.07 9.58
CA VAL A 752 -56.51 22.84 9.04
C VAL A 752 -55.15 23.08 8.40
N PRO A 753 -54.31 22.04 8.20
CA PRO A 753 -53.05 22.15 7.45
C PRO A 753 -53.25 22.48 5.98
N VAL A 754 -52.49 23.44 5.45
CA VAL A 754 -52.52 23.86 4.03
C VAL A 754 -52.12 22.73 3.07
N GLY A 755 -51.24 21.83 3.48
CA GLY A 755 -50.72 20.77 2.61
C GLY A 755 -51.69 19.58 2.43
N LEU A 756 -52.75 19.50 3.16
CA LEU A 756 -53.69 18.38 3.14
C LEU A 756 -55.06 18.68 2.50
N VAL A 757 -55.52 19.90 2.62
CA VAL A 757 -56.88 20.28 2.19
C VAL A 757 -57.00 21.75 1.79
N ALA A 758 -57.87 22.02 0.83
CA ALA A 758 -58.16 23.37 0.33
C ALA A 758 -58.78 24.31 1.41
N ASP A 759 -59.30 23.75 2.48
CA ASP A 759 -60.03 24.49 3.55
C ASP A 759 -59.18 25.58 4.22
N ALA A 760 -57.87 25.34 4.36
CA ALA A 760 -56.96 26.34 4.92
C ALA A 760 -56.84 27.62 4.03
N SER A 761 -56.87 27.46 2.72
CA SER A 761 -56.88 28.57 1.77
C SER A 761 -58.22 29.31 1.78
N ILE A 762 -59.32 28.58 2.05
CA ILE A 762 -60.67 29.15 2.16
C ILE A 762 -60.76 30.01 3.43
N THR A 763 -60.25 29.50 4.56
CA THR A 763 -60.29 30.20 5.83
C THR A 763 -59.39 31.43 5.86
N ASN A 764 -58.34 31.50 5.05
CA ASN A 764 -57.44 32.63 4.89
C ASN A 764 -58.16 33.91 4.41
N ARG A 765 -59.31 33.80 3.71
CA ARG A 765 -60.05 34.99 3.22
C ARG A 765 -60.51 35.88 4.39
N VAL A 766 -60.84 35.27 5.54
CA VAL A 766 -61.32 36.03 6.75
C VAL A 766 -60.18 36.40 7.68
N ALA A 767 -58.98 35.88 7.50
CA ALA A 767 -57.82 36.20 8.32
C ALA A 767 -57.21 37.56 7.95
N ASP A 768 -56.67 38.24 8.95
CA ASP A 768 -55.87 39.45 8.75
C ASP A 768 -54.38 39.12 8.75
N ILE A 769 -53.95 38.07 9.51
CA ILE A 769 -52.60 37.51 9.60
C ILE A 769 -52.66 36.01 9.71
N THR A 770 -51.71 35.34 9.13
CA THR A 770 -51.59 33.86 9.20
C THR A 770 -50.29 33.43 9.86
N LEU A 771 -50.38 32.77 11.01
CA LEU A 771 -49.24 32.16 11.70
C LEU A 771 -49.00 30.74 11.15
N PHE A 772 -47.94 30.57 10.43
CA PHE A 772 -47.58 29.25 9.90
C PHE A 772 -46.69 28.49 10.89
N VAL A 773 -47.24 27.45 11.47
CA VAL A 773 -46.58 26.67 12.53
C VAL A 773 -45.74 25.55 11.90
N VAL A 774 -44.42 25.62 12.13
CA VAL A 774 -43.44 24.62 11.75
C VAL A 774 -42.99 23.84 12.96
N ARG A 775 -42.99 22.50 12.89
CA ARG A 775 -42.51 21.65 13.97
C ARG A 775 -41.03 21.35 13.83
N ALA A 776 -40.24 21.68 14.84
CA ALA A 776 -38.83 21.33 14.91
C ALA A 776 -38.63 19.80 14.87
N GLY A 777 -37.72 19.33 14.02
CA GLY A 777 -37.43 17.91 13.80
C GLY A 777 -38.46 17.14 12.95
N LYS A 778 -39.51 17.79 12.45
CA LYS A 778 -40.53 17.16 11.61
C LYS A 778 -40.50 17.64 10.16
N LEU A 779 -40.42 18.96 9.94
CA LEU A 779 -40.35 19.54 8.59
C LEU A 779 -39.03 19.16 7.92
N ASP A 780 -39.09 18.70 6.67
CA ASP A 780 -37.91 18.46 5.85
C ASP A 780 -37.44 19.78 5.23
N ARG A 781 -36.12 20.03 5.22
CA ARG A 781 -35.55 21.22 4.60
C ARG A 781 -35.89 21.35 3.12
N ARG A 782 -36.16 20.24 2.43
CA ARG A 782 -36.59 20.22 1.03
C ARG A 782 -37.95 20.88 0.82
N GLN A 783 -38.77 21.02 1.87
CA GLN A 783 -40.08 21.69 1.81
C GLN A 783 -40.00 23.21 2.06
N LEU A 784 -38.81 23.74 2.37
CA LEU A 784 -38.64 25.18 2.54
C LEU A 784 -38.91 25.99 1.27
N PRO A 785 -38.53 25.54 0.07
CA PRO A 785 -38.92 26.23 -1.17
C PRO A 785 -40.42 26.30 -1.37
N ASP A 786 -41.17 25.23 -1.04
CA ASP A 786 -42.63 25.20 -1.15
C ASP A 786 -43.26 26.21 -0.19
N LEU A 787 -42.66 26.36 1.01
CA LEU A 787 -43.09 27.34 1.99
C LEU A 787 -42.86 28.80 1.49
N GLN A 788 -41.70 29.01 0.86
CA GLN A 788 -41.40 30.32 0.23
C GLN A 788 -42.38 30.61 -0.93
N GLN A 789 -42.68 29.65 -1.74
CA GLN A 789 -43.65 29.74 -2.83
C GLN A 789 -45.03 30.18 -2.34
N ILE A 790 -45.53 29.54 -1.26
CA ILE A 790 -46.85 29.91 -0.64
C ILE A 790 -46.83 31.38 -0.21
N TYR A 791 -45.71 31.86 0.32
CA TYR A 791 -45.54 33.28 0.72
C TYR A 791 -45.49 34.21 -0.48
N ASP A 792 -44.68 33.92 -1.49
CA ASP A 792 -44.47 34.76 -2.67
C ASP A 792 -45.74 34.87 -3.54
N GLU A 793 -46.53 33.77 -3.60
CA GLU A 793 -47.83 33.74 -4.29
C GLU A 793 -48.95 34.41 -3.47
N HIS A 794 -48.65 34.93 -2.27
CA HIS A 794 -49.60 35.56 -1.38
C HIS A 794 -50.84 34.70 -1.08
N ARG A 795 -50.65 33.35 -1.09
CA ARG A 795 -51.76 32.41 -0.78
C ARG A 795 -52.27 32.57 0.63
N LEU A 796 -51.47 33.08 1.55
CA LEU A 796 -51.85 33.34 2.93
C LEU A 796 -51.56 34.82 3.28
N LYS A 797 -52.57 35.46 3.88
CA LYS A 797 -52.47 36.89 4.22
C LYS A 797 -51.46 37.15 5.33
N ASN A 798 -50.53 38.08 5.14
CA ASN A 798 -49.55 38.50 6.14
C ASN A 798 -48.90 37.35 6.86
N MET A 799 -48.44 36.34 6.06
CA MET A 799 -47.90 35.08 6.62
C MET A 799 -46.63 35.31 7.42
N ALA A 800 -46.57 34.67 8.60
CA ALA A 800 -45.40 34.69 9.48
C ALA A 800 -45.15 33.33 10.08
N LEU A 801 -43.86 33.02 10.33
CA LEU A 801 -43.43 31.69 10.80
C LEU A 801 -43.33 31.59 12.31
N VAL A 802 -43.79 30.47 12.84
CA VAL A 802 -43.62 30.08 14.24
C VAL A 802 -42.95 28.69 14.28
N LEU A 803 -41.78 28.58 14.91
CA LEU A 803 -41.10 27.29 15.10
C LEU A 803 -41.50 26.67 16.42
N ASN A 804 -42.30 25.63 16.36
CA ASN A 804 -42.81 24.95 17.56
C ASN A 804 -41.98 23.73 17.91
N GLY A 805 -41.80 23.49 19.23
CA GLY A 805 -41.17 22.29 19.78
C GLY A 805 -39.65 22.27 19.69
N VAL A 806 -39.05 23.42 19.87
CA VAL A 806 -37.59 23.55 19.93
C VAL A 806 -37.08 22.95 21.25
N ASN A 807 -36.18 22.01 21.16
CA ASN A 807 -35.58 21.35 22.34
C ASN A 807 -34.52 22.25 22.99
N VAL A 808 -34.90 22.87 24.12
CA VAL A 808 -34.02 23.76 24.88
C VAL A 808 -33.03 23.00 25.76
N SER A 809 -33.24 21.69 26.02
CA SER A 809 -32.44 20.90 26.96
C SER A 809 -31.26 20.17 26.32
N SER A 810 -31.09 20.15 25.00
CA SER A 810 -30.07 19.30 24.32
C SER A 810 -28.68 19.94 24.19
N HIS A 811 -28.46 21.15 24.68
CA HIS A 811 -27.13 21.81 24.52
C HIS A 811 -26.68 22.44 25.84
N GLY A 812 -26.30 21.60 26.78
CA GLY A 812 -25.50 22.00 27.94
C GLY A 812 -24.06 22.28 27.55
N TYR A 813 -23.81 23.26 26.67
CA TYR A 813 -22.52 23.98 26.58
C TYR A 813 -22.79 25.32 25.88
N GLY A 814 -22.74 26.36 26.67
CA GLY A 814 -22.50 27.74 26.50
C GLY A 814 -22.66 28.37 25.11
N TYR A 815 -23.89 28.48 24.62
CA TYR A 815 -24.26 29.63 23.79
C TYR A 815 -25.46 30.28 24.47
N GLY A 816 -25.16 31.34 25.17
CA GLY A 816 -26.18 32.22 25.70
C GLY A 816 -27.07 32.70 24.57
N TYR A 817 -28.36 32.30 24.61
CA TYR A 817 -29.37 33.01 23.86
C TYR A 817 -29.47 34.41 24.44
N GLY A 818 -28.63 35.31 23.96
CA GLY A 818 -28.90 36.71 24.05
C GLY A 818 -30.11 37.00 23.17
N TYR A 819 -31.27 37.20 23.75
CA TYR A 819 -32.36 37.91 23.09
C TYR A 819 -31.91 39.36 22.86
N GLY A 820 -31.20 39.58 21.78
CA GLY A 820 -30.77 40.87 21.35
C GLY A 820 -31.58 41.33 20.12
N TYR A 821 -32.70 41.91 20.30
CA TYR A 821 -33.24 42.79 19.27
C TYR A 821 -32.35 44.04 19.23
N GLY A 822 -31.47 44.14 18.24
CA GLY A 822 -30.67 45.32 18.00
C GLY A 822 -30.81 45.77 16.55
N TYR A 823 -31.81 46.55 16.23
CA TYR A 823 -31.64 47.54 15.19
C TYR A 823 -30.87 48.71 15.84
N GLY A 824 -29.64 48.90 15.40
CA GLY A 824 -28.86 50.01 15.94
C GLY A 824 -27.51 50.15 15.27
N TYR A 825 -27.41 51.09 14.37
CA TYR A 825 -26.16 51.75 14.02
C TYR A 825 -25.59 52.39 15.28
N GLY A 826 -24.34 52.13 15.66
CA GLY A 826 -23.75 52.90 16.75
C GLY A 826 -22.35 52.40 17.15
N TYR A 827 -21.36 53.20 16.83
CA TYR A 827 -20.02 53.16 17.45
C TYR A 827 -20.13 53.38 18.95
N GLY A 828 -19.37 52.62 19.78
CA GLY A 828 -19.25 52.93 21.19
C GLY A 828 -18.36 51.99 21.97
N TYR A 829 -17.23 52.49 22.39
CA TYR A 829 -16.36 51.97 23.45
C TYR A 829 -17.12 51.89 24.79
N GLY A 830 -17.00 50.83 25.58
CA GLY A 830 -17.56 50.76 26.88
C GLY A 830 -17.01 49.66 27.77
N TYR A 831 -16.42 50.07 28.86
CA TYR A 831 -15.80 49.33 29.94
C TYR A 831 -16.78 48.40 30.68
N GLU A 832 -16.27 47.26 31.04
CA GLU A 832 -16.89 46.19 31.85
C GLU A 832 -16.81 46.54 33.35
N TYR A 833 -17.95 46.54 34.05
CA TYR A 833 -18.01 46.38 35.50
C TYR A 833 -19.11 45.35 35.84
N GLY A 834 -18.68 44.20 36.40
CA GLY A 834 -19.57 43.16 36.88
C GLY A 834 -20.03 43.36 38.30
N TYR A 835 -21.29 43.06 38.55
CA TYR A 835 -21.79 42.72 39.89
C TYR A 835 -22.55 41.38 39.84
N GLY A 836 -21.97 40.36 40.49
CA GLY A 836 -22.59 39.05 40.67
C GLY A 836 -23.47 38.96 41.87
N TYR A 837 -24.65 38.40 41.71
CA TYR A 837 -25.44 37.86 42.83
C TYR A 837 -25.41 36.32 42.80
N GLY A 838 -24.87 35.75 43.85
CA GLY A 838 -24.66 34.32 43.97
C GLY A 838 -25.94 33.57 44.37
N SER A 839 -26.18 32.46 43.73
CA SER A 839 -27.10 31.42 44.20
C SER A 839 -26.36 30.19 44.70
N LYS A 840 -26.65 29.77 45.90
CA LYS A 840 -26.04 28.68 46.66
C LYS A 840 -26.24 27.32 45.98
N LYS A 841 -25.17 26.69 45.52
CA LYS A 841 -25.12 25.26 45.11
C LYS A 841 -25.08 24.38 46.36
N LYS A 842 -26.08 23.51 46.52
CA LYS A 842 -26.06 22.38 47.47
C LYS A 842 -25.03 21.33 47.01
N LYS A 843 -24.02 21.11 47.84
CA LYS A 843 -23.01 20.04 47.68
C LYS A 843 -23.69 18.67 47.88
N LYS A 844 -23.62 17.79 46.86
CA LYS A 844 -23.83 16.34 47.08
C LYS A 844 -22.49 15.73 47.50
N LYS A 845 -22.51 15.11 48.67
CA LYS A 845 -21.43 14.35 49.28
C LYS A 845 -21.12 13.10 48.45
N GLY A 846 -19.84 12.91 48.12
CA GLY A 846 -19.31 11.70 47.50
C GLY A 846 -19.30 10.54 48.50
N LEU A 847 -19.57 9.35 47.96
CA LEU A 847 -19.45 8.08 48.65
C LEU A 847 -18.38 7.25 47.93
N PHE A 848 -17.16 7.32 48.39
CA PHE A 848 -16.19 6.27 48.25
C PHE A 848 -15.43 6.12 49.55
N ARG A 849 -15.69 5.01 50.23
CA ARG A 849 -14.86 4.52 51.35
C ARG A 849 -14.51 3.06 51.10
N ARG A 850 -13.22 2.83 51.11
CA ARG A 850 -12.45 1.58 51.13
C ARG A 850 -13.12 0.37 51.79
N LYS A 851 -12.96 -0.79 51.14
CA LYS A 851 -12.14 -1.90 51.67
C LYS A 851 -11.53 -2.66 50.48
#